data_67e9e9651c49ee86f2ea9e8379828fc9
#
_entry.id   67e9e9651c49ee86f2ea9e8379828fc9
#
_cell.length_a   1.000
_cell.length_b   1.000
_cell.length_c   1.000
_cell.angle_alpha   90.00
_cell.angle_beta   90.00
_cell.angle_gamma   90.00
#
_symmetry.space_group_name_H-M   'P 1'
#
loop_
_entity.id
_entity.type
_entity.pdbx_description
1 polymer ?
#
loop_
_entity_poly.entity_id
_entity_poly.type
_entity_poly.pdbx_seq_one_letter_code
_entity_poly.pdbx_strand_id
1 'polypeptide(L)'
;MKKRTKKEIKRCLTGIVTASLIISSVHIGTFALAAKKTSIAKSAKVTVGKTVRVKLKNNKKSVKWKVSKGTKYVKITKKSKTGCTVKGLKKGLATVQAVIGKKKYSCKITVAAKKTAKKTTKKPATTKKPVTTKKPVATAEPTATTKPTASSDVTVKPSVTETPKVTNTPSATSAPTVTETPTVAPVVTAAPTVAPTKKTEPEVTLVPTVKPTEKPTPTVKPTAKPTKKPTGITWYYNGESDECYDKTYNLVIENDSDLTELKDEQFCGFKHMVSITISKNVTKIGKGVFDNCELLKKITVDPENKYFDSRDNCNAIVEKSTDSIVAGCAGTVITDSIKYIKAGAFLGTKVEKMIIPDNVKEIGEEAFRDCNRLYKVSIPGSTIIGESAFYSCSVLNDVEIKEGNAEIKEGAFWDCNALKKIVLPKGKTIISDYMFSECTSLQSVTFDDDIKSIGEEAFSCTAFTEFNIPDTVESVGKMCFRECEKLKKVTLSKGIKCNGDKTILSGVFSGCISLEEITIPQNINYIGDDMFSACDKLTTVNIENKNTDIGSRAFAGCVSIKDFEFPKGSIGKEAFWDCTGFENIDISNTTALEDRAFMNCTNLKNVTASSNLKKIGVEAFEGCGKMPQFIIPDGVTNIESNAFADCVSLREIAIPASVTNIGTSILFNTKSLEKITVDEKNECFYCGEGVNAIITKKEIKGVVDENEEHYNEDHDAYVLIAACKNTVIPDTVKKIDDFAFYQMTGLSEISIPSGVTRIGDEAFYGCTSLKNINIPDTVSKIGVNAFAGCNALEEMTVDEENEYYYSEEGSNAIIAKKEIKFDSIYDFEQIDNEPHELVYGCKTTVIPASVTKIGYMAFNNLSTLTKINIPDAVQVDKNSFWNCENLTSITWKGTVYKSVSAFYKAYNPGMYDDDDVE
;
A
#
# COMPACT_ATOMS: atom_id res chain seq x y z
N MET A 1 14.55 -7.40 -22.99
CA MET A 1 13.75 -7.97 -21.89
C MET A 1 13.53 -7.02 -20.72
N LYS A 2 14.51 -6.37 -20.10
CA LYS A 2 14.29 -5.42 -18.96
C LYS A 2 13.39 -4.18 -19.19
N LYS A 3 12.93 -3.90 -20.42
CA LYS A 3 12.04 -2.75 -20.73
C LYS A 3 10.55 -3.12 -20.91
N ARG A 4 10.22 -4.41 -21.13
CA ARG A 4 8.80 -4.84 -21.28
C ARG A 4 8.13 -5.12 -19.94
N THR A 5 8.77 -5.80 -19.02
CA THR A 5 8.30 -6.05 -17.65
C THR A 5 7.99 -4.78 -16.85
N LYS A 6 8.73 -3.69 -17.10
CA LYS A 6 8.43 -2.39 -16.45
C LYS A 6 7.18 -1.68 -16.98
N LYS A 7 6.71 -2.02 -18.20
CA LYS A 7 5.54 -1.39 -18.81
C LYS A 7 4.24 -2.13 -18.46
N GLU A 8 4.35 -3.42 -18.15
CA GLU A 8 3.22 -4.26 -17.73
C GLU A 8 2.94 -4.13 -16.22
N ILE A 9 3.97 -4.11 -15.38
CA ILE A 9 3.85 -3.75 -13.96
C ILE A 9 3.29 -2.32 -13.78
N LYS A 10 3.58 -1.40 -14.72
CA LYS A 10 3.01 -0.05 -14.70
C LYS A 10 1.54 0.00 -15.13
N ARG A 11 1.03 -1.01 -15.87
CA ARG A 11 -0.39 -1.09 -16.24
C ARG A 11 -1.26 -1.67 -15.12
N CYS A 12 -0.76 -2.62 -14.34
CA CYS A 12 -1.47 -3.13 -13.16
C CYS A 12 -1.49 -2.11 -12.01
N LEU A 13 -0.40 -1.31 -11.81
CA LEU A 13 -0.36 -0.23 -10.81
C LEU A 13 -1.13 1.04 -11.22
N THR A 14 -1.40 1.25 -12.53
CA THR A 14 -2.18 2.42 -13.00
C THR A 14 -3.69 2.15 -12.98
N GLY A 15 -4.14 0.91 -12.91
CA GLY A 15 -5.56 0.55 -12.79
C GLY A 15 -6.14 0.86 -11.41
N ILE A 16 -5.34 0.83 -10.36
CA ILE A 16 -5.77 1.09 -8.97
C ILE A 16 -5.76 2.60 -8.65
N VAL A 17 -4.94 3.39 -9.33
CA VAL A 17 -4.84 4.85 -9.10
C VAL A 17 -5.85 5.65 -9.91
N THR A 18 -6.43 5.11 -11.00
CA THR A 18 -7.38 5.85 -11.85
C THR A 18 -8.84 5.70 -11.47
N ALA A 19 -9.21 4.75 -10.61
CA ALA A 19 -10.58 4.63 -10.12
C ALA A 19 -10.87 5.54 -8.92
N SER A 20 -9.85 5.97 -8.16
CA SER A 20 -9.98 6.86 -7.00
C SER A 20 -9.84 8.36 -7.31
N LEU A 21 -9.55 8.75 -8.56
CA LEU A 21 -9.22 10.13 -8.93
C LEU A 21 -10.35 10.88 -9.69
N ILE A 22 -11.56 10.36 -9.76
CA ILE A 22 -12.66 11.02 -10.51
C ILE A 22 -13.74 11.67 -9.62
N ILE A 23 -13.72 11.58 -8.30
CA ILE A 23 -14.78 12.14 -7.43
C ILE A 23 -14.29 13.16 -6.39
N SER A 24 -13.07 13.62 -6.39
CA SER A 24 -12.66 14.71 -5.48
C SER A 24 -11.84 15.80 -6.16
N SER A 25 -12.42 16.42 -7.19
CA SER A 25 -11.96 17.72 -7.68
C SER A 25 -12.66 18.85 -6.95
N VAL A 26 -12.41 19.02 -5.65
CA VAL A 26 -12.59 20.28 -4.93
C VAL A 26 -11.39 20.45 -4.02
N HIS A 27 -10.44 21.25 -4.47
CA HIS A 27 -9.36 21.89 -3.71
C HIS A 27 -8.66 21.04 -2.63
N ILE A 28 -7.80 20.14 -3.06
CA ILE A 28 -6.66 19.73 -2.24
C ILE A 28 -5.43 20.39 -2.87
N GLY A 29 -4.85 21.34 -2.13
CA GLY A 29 -3.53 21.85 -2.46
C GLY A 29 -2.59 20.68 -2.68
N THR A 30 -1.97 20.62 -3.85
CA THR A 30 -1.02 19.56 -4.22
C THR A 30 0.14 19.59 -3.25
N PHE A 31 0.10 18.75 -2.22
CA PHE A 31 1.34 18.33 -1.57
C PHE A 31 2.18 17.62 -2.63
N ALA A 32 3.12 18.31 -3.20
CA ALA A 32 4.16 17.71 -4.01
C ALA A 32 4.79 16.62 -3.16
N LEU A 33 4.62 15.34 -3.56
CA LEU A 33 5.35 14.23 -2.98
C LEU A 33 6.84 14.53 -3.12
N ALA A 34 7.43 15.15 -2.10
CA ALA A 34 8.86 15.40 -2.02
C ALA A 34 9.55 14.06 -2.20
N ALA A 35 10.32 13.93 -3.26
CA ALA A 35 11.05 12.70 -3.57
C ALA A 35 11.86 12.31 -2.32
N LYS A 36 11.45 11.23 -1.62
CA LYS A 36 12.04 10.80 -0.34
C LYS A 36 13.56 10.87 -0.40
N LYS A 37 14.14 11.77 0.38
CA LYS A 37 15.57 12.14 0.38
C LYS A 37 16.45 10.90 0.66
N THR A 38 17.50 10.67 -0.09
CA THR A 38 18.42 9.55 0.17
C THR A 38 19.06 9.70 1.55
N SER A 39 18.87 8.72 2.44
CA SER A 39 19.38 8.74 3.81
C SER A 39 20.13 7.46 4.20
N ILE A 40 20.94 7.55 5.26
CA ILE A 40 21.69 6.43 5.83
C ILE A 40 21.62 6.52 7.36
N ALA A 41 21.50 5.40 8.04
CA ALA A 41 21.51 5.37 9.51
C ALA A 41 22.75 6.11 10.07
N LYS A 42 22.54 7.03 11.02
CA LYS A 42 23.63 7.84 11.62
C LYS A 42 24.69 6.96 12.32
N SER A 43 24.28 5.84 12.91
CA SER A 43 25.17 4.88 13.57
C SER A 43 24.71 3.44 13.46
N ALA A 44 25.63 2.48 13.71
CA ALA A 44 25.32 1.06 13.84
C ALA A 44 26.33 0.39 14.80
N LYS A 45 25.90 -0.67 15.48
CA LYS A 45 26.76 -1.45 16.40
C LYS A 45 27.01 -2.85 15.83
N VAL A 46 28.22 -3.38 15.99
CA VAL A 46 28.59 -4.73 15.57
C VAL A 46 29.61 -5.32 16.56
N THR A 47 29.54 -6.62 16.81
CA THR A 47 30.53 -7.31 17.65
C THR A 47 31.68 -7.84 16.80
N VAL A 48 32.90 -7.91 17.34
CA VAL A 48 34.05 -8.48 16.65
C VAL A 48 33.74 -9.88 16.11
N GLY A 49 34.01 -10.08 14.83
CA GLY A 49 33.71 -11.32 14.09
C GLY A 49 32.33 -11.41 13.47
N LYS A 50 31.35 -10.61 13.93
CA LYS A 50 29.97 -10.54 13.37
C LYS A 50 29.88 -9.48 12.28
N THR A 51 28.74 -9.49 11.56
CA THR A 51 28.45 -8.51 10.51
C THR A 51 27.21 -7.69 10.86
N VAL A 52 27.15 -6.46 10.35
CA VAL A 52 25.96 -5.58 10.38
C VAL A 52 25.71 -5.04 8.99
N ARG A 53 24.45 -4.92 8.60
CA ARG A 53 24.04 -4.32 7.32
C ARG A 53 23.75 -2.83 7.51
N VAL A 54 24.45 -1.99 6.77
CA VAL A 54 24.19 -0.54 6.71
C VAL A 54 23.30 -0.29 5.49
N LYS A 55 22.03 0.06 5.71
CA LYS A 55 21.05 0.34 4.65
C LYS A 55 21.15 1.80 4.20
N LEU A 56 20.93 2.04 2.92
CA LEU A 56 20.77 3.35 2.29
C LEU A 56 19.35 3.44 1.75
N LYS A 57 18.51 4.26 2.37
CA LYS A 57 17.11 4.42 1.99
C LYS A 57 16.98 5.37 0.78
N ASN A 58 15.97 5.17 -0.04
CA ASN A 58 15.57 6.05 -1.16
C ASN A 58 16.68 6.32 -2.20
N ASN A 59 17.55 5.34 -2.49
CA ASN A 59 18.60 5.50 -3.49
C ASN A 59 18.41 4.62 -4.73
N LYS A 60 18.22 5.24 -5.88
CA LYS A 60 18.12 4.56 -7.19
C LYS A 60 19.43 4.65 -8.01
N LYS A 61 20.44 5.40 -7.55
CA LYS A 61 21.71 5.67 -8.27
C LYS A 61 22.82 4.71 -7.84
N SER A 62 23.88 4.60 -8.64
CA SER A 62 25.08 3.81 -8.30
C SER A 62 25.78 4.40 -7.08
N VAL A 63 26.31 3.53 -6.18
CA VAL A 63 26.93 3.91 -4.91
C VAL A 63 28.35 3.37 -4.81
N LYS A 64 29.31 4.24 -4.47
CA LYS A 64 30.66 3.83 -4.08
C LYS A 64 30.75 3.78 -2.55
N TRP A 65 30.88 2.58 -1.99
CA TRP A 65 31.03 2.36 -0.55
C TRP A 65 32.50 2.32 -0.13
N LYS A 66 32.84 3.06 0.94
CA LYS A 66 34.19 3.01 1.52
C LYS A 66 34.16 3.14 3.04
N VAL A 67 35.17 2.66 3.72
CA VAL A 67 35.47 2.98 5.11
C VAL A 67 36.29 4.29 5.09
N SER A 68 35.72 5.37 5.60
CA SER A 68 36.35 6.71 5.57
C SER A 68 37.24 6.99 6.77
N LYS A 69 36.95 6.34 7.92
CA LYS A 69 37.78 6.38 9.16
C LYS A 69 37.71 5.01 9.83
N GLY A 70 38.79 4.59 10.47
CA GLY A 70 38.85 3.38 11.32
C GLY A 70 38.88 2.06 10.53
N THR A 71 39.58 1.98 9.40
CA THR A 71 39.71 0.80 8.53
C THR A 71 40.24 -0.45 9.29
N LYS A 72 41.06 -0.28 10.35
CA LYS A 72 41.54 -1.37 11.20
C LYS A 72 40.46 -2.00 12.06
N TYR A 73 39.30 -1.37 12.25
CA TYR A 73 38.20 -1.86 13.09
C TYR A 73 37.12 -2.58 12.31
N VAL A 74 36.94 -2.26 11.01
CA VAL A 74 35.88 -2.84 10.17
C VAL A 74 36.35 -3.09 8.74
N LYS A 75 35.67 -4.07 8.06
CA LYS A 75 35.82 -4.33 6.62
C LYS A 75 34.45 -4.43 5.98
N ILE A 76 34.26 -3.79 4.82
CA ILE A 76 33.04 -3.97 4.01
C ILE A 76 33.18 -5.28 3.24
N THR A 77 32.22 -6.20 3.41
CA THR A 77 32.25 -7.54 2.81
C THR A 77 31.35 -7.70 1.60
N LYS A 78 30.18 -7.00 1.60
CA LYS A 78 29.25 -6.93 0.45
C LYS A 78 28.81 -5.49 0.21
N LYS A 79 28.57 -5.11 -1.05
CA LYS A 79 28.14 -3.77 -1.47
C LYS A 79 26.99 -3.88 -2.46
N SER A 80 25.98 -3.00 -2.32
CA SER A 80 24.87 -2.88 -3.25
C SER A 80 24.45 -1.43 -3.43
N LYS A 81 23.48 -1.14 -4.30
CA LYS A 81 22.90 0.21 -4.47
C LYS A 81 22.12 0.68 -3.23
N THR A 82 21.62 -0.26 -2.41
CA THR A 82 20.77 0.01 -1.25
C THR A 82 21.46 -0.24 0.09
N GLY A 83 22.74 -0.63 0.12
CA GLY A 83 23.45 -0.85 1.38
C GLY A 83 24.76 -1.55 1.25
N CYS A 84 25.42 -1.77 2.38
CA CYS A 84 26.62 -2.59 2.45
C CYS A 84 26.64 -3.43 3.74
N THR A 85 27.34 -4.58 3.71
CA THR A 85 27.58 -5.42 4.88
C THR A 85 28.95 -5.12 5.45
N VAL A 86 29.01 -4.80 6.75
CA VAL A 86 30.23 -4.42 7.45
C VAL A 86 30.57 -5.48 8.49
N LYS A 87 31.78 -6.06 8.45
CA LYS A 87 32.28 -7.01 9.45
C LYS A 87 33.15 -6.29 10.48
N GLY A 88 32.86 -6.48 11.75
CA GLY A 88 33.73 -6.00 12.86
C GLY A 88 35.01 -6.83 12.96
N LEU A 89 36.15 -6.17 12.93
CA LEU A 89 37.47 -6.80 12.99
C LEU A 89 38.10 -6.71 14.39
N LYS A 90 38.05 -5.52 15.00
CA LYS A 90 38.63 -5.21 16.32
C LYS A 90 37.74 -4.19 17.03
N LYS A 91 37.69 -4.24 18.39
CA LYS A 91 36.94 -3.22 19.19
C LYS A 91 37.43 -1.81 18.86
N GLY A 92 36.47 -0.90 18.58
CA GLY A 92 36.80 0.49 18.27
C GLY A 92 35.70 1.16 17.42
N LEU A 93 35.99 2.35 16.96
CA LEU A 93 35.09 3.17 16.17
C LEU A 93 35.55 3.28 14.71
N ALA A 94 34.63 3.14 13.77
CA ALA A 94 34.86 3.33 12.35
C ALA A 94 33.75 4.18 11.73
N THR A 95 33.98 4.72 10.54
CA THR A 95 32.96 5.39 9.75
C THR A 95 32.89 4.77 8.36
N VAL A 96 31.72 4.29 7.99
CA VAL A 96 31.43 3.80 6.64
C VAL A 96 30.69 4.89 5.87
N GLN A 97 31.06 5.08 4.63
CA GLN A 97 30.54 6.14 3.78
C GLN A 97 30.04 5.62 2.44
N ALA A 98 28.81 6.01 2.09
CA ALA A 98 28.23 5.87 0.75
C ALA A 98 28.50 7.17 -0.03
N VAL A 99 29.04 7.06 -1.24
CA VAL A 99 29.29 8.20 -2.14
C VAL A 99 28.41 8.03 -3.37
N ILE A 100 27.56 9.03 -3.63
CA ILE A 100 26.62 9.07 -4.76
C ILE A 100 26.87 10.39 -5.50
N GLY A 101 27.52 10.33 -6.66
CA GLY A 101 27.99 11.53 -7.34
C GLY A 101 28.88 12.37 -6.42
N LYS A 102 28.55 13.64 -6.20
CA LYS A 102 29.29 14.55 -5.29
C LYS A 102 28.85 14.42 -3.82
N LYS A 103 27.68 13.82 -3.52
CA LYS A 103 27.11 13.70 -2.15
C LYS A 103 27.71 12.52 -1.37
N LYS A 104 27.96 12.72 -0.09
CA LYS A 104 28.56 11.74 0.84
C LYS A 104 27.63 11.52 2.02
N TYR A 105 27.27 10.24 2.30
CA TYR A 105 26.43 9.83 3.42
C TYR A 105 27.26 8.95 4.36
N SER A 106 27.28 9.24 5.65
CA SER A 106 28.20 8.60 6.62
C SER A 106 27.44 7.88 7.73
N CYS A 107 27.87 6.68 8.10
CA CYS A 107 27.38 5.91 9.24
C CYS A 107 28.54 5.61 10.20
N LYS A 108 28.41 5.97 11.48
CA LYS A 108 29.37 5.63 12.53
C LYS A 108 29.18 4.18 12.96
N ILE A 109 30.22 3.35 12.94
CA ILE A 109 30.17 1.95 13.34
C ILE A 109 30.94 1.77 14.66
N THR A 110 30.24 1.32 15.69
CA THR A 110 30.85 0.93 16.97
C THR A 110 31.06 -0.58 16.99
N VAL A 111 32.30 -1.02 17.11
CA VAL A 111 32.67 -2.45 17.21
C VAL A 111 32.89 -2.80 18.67
N ALA A 112 32.00 -3.63 19.23
CA ALA A 112 32.10 -4.15 20.60
C ALA A 112 33.02 -5.39 20.67
N ALA A 113 33.65 -5.62 21.82
CA ALA A 113 34.46 -6.82 22.05
C ALA A 113 33.57 -8.08 22.05
N LYS A 114 34.13 -9.21 21.62
CA LYS A 114 33.50 -10.53 21.78
C LYS A 114 33.43 -10.85 23.28
N LYS A 115 32.26 -11.08 23.84
CA LYS A 115 32.10 -11.54 25.23
C LYS A 115 32.76 -12.94 25.32
N THR A 116 33.89 -13.04 25.97
CA THR A 116 34.48 -14.33 26.39
C THR A 116 33.67 -14.80 27.61
N ALA A 117 33.12 -15.98 27.53
CA ALA A 117 32.51 -16.63 28.69
C ALA A 117 33.63 -16.84 29.74
N LYS A 118 33.49 -16.24 30.91
CA LYS A 118 34.34 -16.52 32.05
C LYS A 118 34.14 -17.98 32.43
N LYS A 119 35.16 -18.86 32.21
CA LYS A 119 35.29 -20.16 32.88
C LYS A 119 35.54 -19.86 34.34
N THR A 120 34.56 -20.10 35.18
CA THR A 120 34.76 -20.20 36.63
C THR A 120 35.45 -21.53 36.90
N THR A 121 36.72 -21.48 37.17
CA THR A 121 37.48 -22.57 37.76
C THR A 121 37.09 -22.71 39.24
N LYS A 122 36.37 -23.77 39.59
CA LYS A 122 36.29 -24.30 40.96
C LYS A 122 37.30 -25.43 41.05
N LYS A 123 38.19 -25.31 42.03
CA LYS A 123 39.21 -26.28 42.49
C LYS A 123 38.57 -27.51 43.17
N PRO A 124 39.08 -28.71 43.05
CA PRO A 124 38.43 -29.96 43.43
C PRO A 124 38.61 -30.32 44.93
N ALA A 125 37.58 -30.92 45.50
CA ALA A 125 37.70 -31.70 46.75
C ALA A 125 37.07 -33.09 46.57
N THR A 126 37.90 -34.05 46.66
CA THR A 126 37.89 -35.49 46.95
C THR A 126 36.60 -36.26 47.16
N THR A 127 36.49 -37.29 46.33
CA THR A 127 36.08 -38.69 46.54
C THR A 127 34.96 -39.05 47.54
N LYS A 128 33.94 -39.71 47.07
CA LYS A 128 33.59 -41.11 47.23
C LYS A 128 32.31 -41.48 46.42
N LYS A 129 32.40 -42.57 45.68
CA LYS A 129 31.39 -43.39 45.02
C LYS A 129 31.09 -44.60 45.93
N PRO A 130 30.12 -45.50 45.71
CA PRO A 130 28.89 -45.48 44.95
C PRO A 130 27.68 -46.03 45.74
N VAL A 131 26.47 -46.12 45.15
CA VAL A 131 25.61 -47.31 45.03
C VAL A 131 24.18 -46.94 44.62
N THR A 132 23.86 -47.44 43.50
CA THR A 132 22.62 -48.03 42.91
C THR A 132 21.21 -47.74 43.45
N THR A 133 20.35 -47.52 42.47
CA THR A 133 19.10 -48.17 42.08
C THR A 133 17.76 -47.56 42.51
N LYS A 134 16.94 -47.44 41.45
CA LYS A 134 15.46 -47.66 41.32
C LYS A 134 14.52 -46.51 41.57
N LYS A 135 13.81 -46.18 40.46
CA LYS A 135 12.42 -45.75 40.33
C LYS A 135 11.49 -46.80 41.00
N PRO A 136 10.28 -46.59 41.48
CA PRO A 136 9.20 -45.84 40.79
C PRO A 136 8.11 -45.20 41.66
N VAL A 137 7.18 -44.46 40.99
CA VAL A 137 5.70 -44.46 41.14
C VAL A 137 5.03 -43.72 42.31
N ALA A 138 4.32 -42.71 41.92
CA ALA A 138 2.91 -42.30 42.16
C ALA A 138 2.31 -42.19 43.59
N THR A 139 1.46 -41.21 43.66
CA THR A 139 0.15 -41.08 44.32
C THR A 139 0.05 -40.29 45.64
N ALA A 140 -0.96 -39.42 45.53
CA ALA A 140 -1.99 -39.08 46.52
C ALA A 140 -1.76 -37.91 47.51
N GLU A 141 -2.65 -36.95 47.40
CA GLU A 141 -3.20 -36.14 48.47
C GLU A 141 -3.52 -36.95 49.71
N PRO A 142 -3.60 -36.32 50.91
CA PRO A 142 -4.89 -35.80 51.31
C PRO A 142 -4.89 -34.57 52.24
N THR A 143 -5.92 -33.78 52.10
CA THR A 143 -6.96 -33.34 53.07
C THR A 143 -6.57 -32.86 54.49
N ALA A 144 -7.01 -31.69 54.74
CA ALA A 144 -8.10 -31.28 55.67
C ALA A 144 -7.78 -30.84 57.09
N THR A 145 -8.55 -29.90 57.52
CA THR A 145 -9.23 -29.55 58.77
C THR A 145 -8.58 -28.37 59.52
N THR A 146 -9.27 -27.35 59.95
CA THR A 146 -10.52 -27.32 60.72
C THR A 146 -11.15 -25.95 60.79
N LYS A 147 -12.46 -25.92 60.85
CA LYS A 147 -13.40 -24.91 61.32
C LYS A 147 -13.49 -24.96 62.87
N PRO A 148 -14.02 -24.04 63.64
CA PRO A 148 -15.44 -23.76 63.77
C PRO A 148 -15.78 -22.27 64.13
N THR A 149 -16.92 -21.78 64.13
CA THR A 149 -18.32 -21.94 64.46
C THR A 149 -18.92 -20.55 64.68
N ALA A 150 -19.96 -20.20 64.26
CA ALA A 150 -21.40 -20.33 64.33
C ALA A 150 -21.99 -19.00 64.80
N SER A 151 -23.08 -18.53 64.43
CA SER A 151 -24.49 -18.84 64.47
C SER A 151 -25.23 -17.52 64.18
N SER A 152 -26.35 -17.35 63.68
CA SER A 152 -27.61 -18.01 63.61
C SER A 152 -28.58 -17.24 62.69
N ASP A 153 -29.33 -17.99 61.92
CA ASP A 153 -30.78 -17.94 61.73
C ASP A 153 -31.52 -16.64 61.63
N VAL A 154 -32.28 -16.45 60.56
CA VAL A 154 -33.67 -16.85 60.45
C VAL A 154 -34.17 -16.76 59.00
N THR A 155 -34.73 -17.89 58.54
CA THR A 155 -35.64 -18.12 57.44
C THR A 155 -36.87 -17.22 57.41
N VAL A 156 -37.38 -16.90 56.26
CA VAL A 156 -38.75 -17.19 55.77
C VAL A 156 -38.86 -16.95 54.25
N LYS A 157 -39.23 -17.99 53.55
CA LYS A 157 -39.98 -18.00 52.33
C LYS A 157 -41.38 -18.52 52.71
N PRO A 158 -42.52 -18.30 52.07
CA PRO A 158 -42.75 -18.22 50.61
C PRO A 158 -43.86 -17.20 50.19
N SER A 159 -44.14 -16.99 48.94
CA SER A 159 -45.41 -17.40 48.33
C SER A 159 -45.67 -16.66 47.02
N VAL A 160 -45.98 -17.46 46.07
CA VAL A 160 -46.62 -17.29 44.79
C VAL A 160 -47.95 -16.56 44.89
N THR A 161 -48.33 -15.72 43.93
CA THR A 161 -49.67 -15.64 43.26
C THR A 161 -49.59 -14.58 42.14
N GLU A 162 -49.68 -15.05 40.92
CA GLU A 162 -50.80 -15.03 40.01
C GLU A 162 -51.07 -13.70 39.29
N THR A 163 -50.97 -13.78 37.98
CA THR A 163 -51.57 -12.96 36.93
C THR A 163 -53.06 -12.74 37.10
N PRO A 164 -53.60 -11.66 36.52
CA PRO A 164 -54.74 -11.91 35.65
C PRO A 164 -54.61 -11.25 34.27
N LYS A 165 -54.95 -12.11 33.33
CA LYS A 165 -55.32 -11.85 31.95
C LYS A 165 -56.78 -11.32 31.89
N VAL A 166 -57.03 -10.27 31.15
CA VAL A 166 -58.35 -10.03 30.46
C VAL A 166 -58.10 -9.05 29.33
N THR A 167 -58.09 -9.55 28.13
CA THR A 167 -58.96 -9.32 26.99
C THR A 167 -59.88 -8.10 26.98
N ASN A 168 -59.78 -7.24 25.92
CA ASN A 168 -60.87 -7.07 24.96
C ASN A 168 -60.49 -6.13 23.81
N THR A 169 -60.52 -6.67 22.62
CA THR A 169 -60.83 -5.92 21.39
C THR A 169 -62.32 -5.59 21.36
N PRO A 170 -62.77 -4.48 20.77
CA PRO A 170 -63.36 -4.58 19.47
C PRO A 170 -63.04 -3.38 18.56
N SER A 171 -62.77 -3.72 17.33
CA SER A 171 -63.65 -3.57 16.14
C SER A 171 -63.85 -2.15 15.59
N ALA A 172 -63.24 -2.01 14.45
CA ALA A 172 -63.74 -1.52 13.14
C ALA A 172 -64.66 -0.30 13.06
N THR A 173 -64.33 0.58 12.22
CA THR A 173 -65.08 1.27 11.17
C THR A 173 -64.27 2.49 10.72
N SER A 174 -64.11 2.92 9.52
CA SER A 174 -64.57 2.63 8.17
C SER A 174 -63.75 3.54 7.22
N ALA A 175 -63.47 3.01 6.03
CA ALA A 175 -63.04 3.84 4.91
C ALA A 175 -64.24 4.67 4.35
N PRO A 176 -63.98 5.66 3.53
CA PRO A 176 -64.45 5.59 2.13
C PRO A 176 -63.33 5.91 1.15
N THR A 177 -63.14 5.09 0.23
CA THR A 177 -63.57 4.78 -1.13
C THR A 177 -63.78 5.98 -2.09
N VAL A 178 -63.07 5.80 -3.25
CA VAL A 178 -63.47 6.10 -4.63
C VAL A 178 -63.17 7.54 -5.08
N THR A 179 -62.53 7.80 -6.21
CA THR A 179 -62.78 7.39 -7.61
C THR A 179 -61.60 7.76 -8.48
N GLU A 180 -61.18 6.87 -9.24
CA GLU A 180 -61.28 6.54 -10.67
C GLU A 180 -60.30 7.20 -11.64
N THR A 181 -59.70 6.30 -12.36
CA THR A 181 -58.98 6.37 -13.63
C THR A 181 -59.82 7.01 -14.78
N PRO A 182 -59.23 7.33 -15.96
CA PRO A 182 -58.97 6.29 -16.96
C PRO A 182 -57.67 6.47 -17.77
N THR A 183 -56.98 5.35 -17.98
CA THR A 183 -56.87 4.57 -19.25
C THR A 183 -56.50 5.35 -20.52
N VAL A 184 -55.43 4.94 -21.18
CA VAL A 184 -55.42 4.31 -22.52
C VAL A 184 -54.06 3.69 -22.80
N ALA A 185 -54.01 2.37 -22.99
CA ALA A 185 -53.08 1.68 -23.87
C ALA A 185 -53.77 1.52 -25.23
N PRO A 186 -53.01 1.33 -26.32
CA PRO A 186 -53.18 0.10 -27.05
C PRO A 186 -51.84 -0.47 -27.54
N VAL A 187 -51.77 -1.71 -27.50
CA VAL A 187 -52.09 -2.82 -28.38
C VAL A 187 -50.89 -3.46 -29.07
N VAL A 188 -50.66 -4.66 -28.62
CA VAL A 188 -49.81 -5.74 -29.16
C VAL A 188 -50.18 -6.08 -30.63
N THR A 189 -49.22 -6.40 -31.43
CA THR A 189 -49.38 -7.42 -32.47
C THR A 189 -48.17 -8.35 -32.61
N ALA A 190 -48.54 -9.61 -32.73
CA ALA A 190 -47.73 -10.79 -32.57
C ALA A 190 -46.85 -11.13 -33.77
N ALA A 191 -45.92 -12.03 -33.50
CA ALA A 191 -45.02 -12.75 -34.40
C ALA A 191 -45.78 -13.54 -35.51
N PRO A 192 -45.04 -14.00 -36.52
CA PRO A 192 -44.84 -15.44 -36.54
C PRO A 192 -43.44 -15.95 -36.84
N THR A 193 -43.18 -17.05 -36.20
CA THR A 193 -42.15 -18.07 -36.36
C THR A 193 -42.11 -18.65 -37.77
N VAL A 194 -40.92 -18.81 -38.34
CA VAL A 194 -40.55 -19.99 -39.21
C VAL A 194 -39.00 -20.17 -39.18
N ALA A 195 -38.52 -21.37 -38.85
CA ALA A 195 -37.21 -21.92 -39.14
C ALA A 195 -37.40 -23.01 -40.21
N PRO A 196 -36.37 -23.77 -40.67
CA PRO A 196 -35.06 -23.37 -41.18
C PRO A 196 -34.83 -23.96 -42.63
N THR A 197 -33.88 -23.41 -43.36
CA THR A 197 -33.31 -24.21 -44.48
C THR A 197 -31.83 -23.84 -44.70
N LYS A 198 -31.03 -24.89 -44.84
CA LYS A 198 -29.67 -24.98 -45.34
C LYS A 198 -29.55 -24.48 -46.77
N LYS A 199 -28.46 -23.78 -47.13
CA LYS A 199 -27.52 -24.18 -48.17
C LYS A 199 -26.54 -23.06 -48.62
N THR A 200 -25.26 -23.48 -48.76
CA THR A 200 -24.23 -23.18 -49.76
C THR A 200 -23.65 -21.76 -49.85
N GLU A 201 -22.32 -21.75 -49.68
CA GLU A 201 -21.38 -20.75 -50.23
C GLU A 201 -21.63 -20.45 -51.69
N PRO A 202 -21.20 -19.28 -52.14
CA PRO A 202 -20.11 -19.28 -53.12
C PRO A 202 -18.99 -18.25 -52.84
N GLU A 203 -17.78 -18.66 -53.26
CA GLU A 203 -16.62 -17.86 -53.61
C GLU A 203 -16.98 -16.61 -54.42
N VAL A 204 -16.33 -15.49 -54.15
CA VAL A 204 -16.03 -14.45 -55.15
C VAL A 204 -14.77 -13.68 -54.74
N THR A 205 -13.74 -13.94 -55.50
CA THR A 205 -12.84 -13.04 -56.27
C THR A 205 -12.43 -11.67 -55.69
N LEU A 206 -11.13 -11.49 -55.77
CA LEU A 206 -10.27 -10.34 -55.53
C LEU A 206 -10.49 -9.11 -56.43
N VAL A 207 -10.04 -7.93 -55.88
CA VAL A 207 -9.31 -6.81 -56.49
C VAL A 207 -10.14 -5.61 -56.96
N PRO A 208 -9.69 -4.30 -56.94
CA PRO A 208 -8.37 -3.76 -56.56
C PRO A 208 -8.31 -2.45 -55.70
N THR A 209 -7.13 -2.26 -55.10
CA THR A 209 -6.35 -1.00 -54.92
C THR A 209 -6.99 0.38 -54.68
N VAL A 210 -6.65 0.96 -53.50
CA VAL A 210 -6.26 2.38 -53.42
C VAL A 210 -5.02 2.50 -52.48
N LYS A 211 -4.02 3.17 -53.00
CA LYS A 211 -2.71 3.46 -52.43
C LYS A 211 -2.84 4.65 -51.48
N PRO A 212 -2.35 4.64 -50.23
CA PRO A 212 -2.01 5.87 -49.50
C PRO A 212 -0.50 6.11 -49.59
N THR A 213 -0.20 7.29 -50.03
CA THR A 213 1.08 7.98 -49.90
C THR A 213 1.16 8.54 -48.48
N GLU A 214 2.21 8.21 -47.83
CA GLU A 214 3.20 8.99 -47.11
C GLU A 214 3.92 8.22 -46.02
N LYS A 215 5.20 8.31 -46.05
CA LYS A 215 6.22 7.58 -45.33
C LYS A 215 6.51 8.31 -44.01
N PRO A 216 6.47 7.67 -42.82
CA PRO A 216 7.16 8.22 -41.65
C PRO A 216 8.62 7.80 -41.67
N THR A 217 9.47 8.76 -41.54
CA THR A 217 10.93 8.68 -41.45
C THR A 217 11.36 7.78 -40.29
N PRO A 218 12.29 6.85 -40.44
CA PRO A 218 12.81 6.04 -39.34
C PRO A 218 13.98 6.78 -38.67
N THR A 219 13.80 7.21 -37.47
CA THR A 219 14.89 7.59 -36.60
C THR A 219 15.02 6.51 -35.53
N VAL A 220 15.96 5.66 -35.65
CA VAL A 220 17.01 5.16 -34.75
C VAL A 220 17.66 3.95 -35.44
N LYS A 221 18.86 4.16 -35.85
CA LYS A 221 19.77 3.15 -36.37
C LYS A 221 20.23 2.24 -35.23
N PRO A 222 20.06 0.91 -35.28
CA PRO A 222 20.70 0.03 -34.30
C PRO A 222 22.20 0.02 -34.60
N THR A 223 22.97 0.57 -33.67
CA THR A 223 24.42 0.44 -33.65
C THR A 223 24.77 -0.91 -33.01
N ALA A 224 25.34 -1.76 -33.78
CA ALA A 224 26.47 -2.66 -33.58
C ALA A 224 26.28 -3.94 -34.41
N LYS A 225 26.94 -3.97 -35.51
CA LYS A 225 27.32 -5.18 -36.22
C LYS A 225 28.09 -6.08 -35.25
N PRO A 226 27.77 -7.39 -35.08
CA PRO A 226 28.60 -8.28 -34.28
C PRO A 226 29.99 -8.36 -34.94
N THR A 227 30.95 -7.77 -34.29
CA THR A 227 32.34 -7.83 -34.70
C THR A 227 32.97 -9.10 -34.11
N LYS A 228 33.15 -10.07 -34.94
CA LYS A 228 33.84 -11.37 -34.97
C LYS A 228 32.87 -12.53 -35.10
N LYS A 229 32.90 -13.13 -36.30
CA LYS A 229 32.39 -14.49 -36.54
C LYS A 229 33.09 -15.42 -35.54
N PRO A 230 32.37 -16.20 -34.70
CA PRO A 230 33.01 -17.24 -33.92
C PRO A 230 33.69 -18.22 -34.89
N THR A 231 34.95 -18.54 -34.69
CA THR A 231 35.67 -19.55 -35.45
C THR A 231 34.95 -20.89 -35.28
N GLY A 232 34.64 -21.58 -36.40
CA GLY A 232 34.05 -22.92 -36.40
C GLY A 232 32.53 -22.99 -36.43
N ILE A 233 31.80 -21.89 -36.72
CA ILE A 233 30.36 -21.92 -37.00
C ILE A 233 30.11 -21.48 -38.43
N THR A 234 29.49 -22.36 -39.23
CA THR A 234 29.12 -22.08 -40.61
C THR A 234 27.61 -21.89 -40.77
N TRP A 235 27.23 -20.83 -41.47
CA TRP A 235 25.86 -20.47 -41.77
C TRP A 235 25.52 -20.81 -43.21
N TYR A 236 24.56 -21.67 -43.43
CA TYR A 236 24.05 -22.02 -44.77
C TYR A 236 22.72 -21.31 -45.03
N TYR A 237 22.71 -20.31 -45.89
CA TYR A 237 21.50 -19.57 -46.26
C TYR A 237 20.69 -20.31 -47.34
N ASN A 238 19.40 -20.30 -47.20
CA ASN A 238 18.47 -20.82 -48.23
C ASN A 238 18.20 -19.70 -49.26
N GLY A 239 19.13 -19.47 -50.20
CA GLY A 239 18.96 -18.54 -51.34
C GLY A 239 20.20 -17.66 -51.63
N GLU A 240 20.31 -17.33 -52.92
CA GLU A 240 21.45 -16.57 -53.49
C GLU A 240 21.27 -15.07 -53.31
N SER A 241 21.85 -14.44 -52.29
CA SER A 241 22.29 -13.05 -52.24
C SER A 241 22.66 -12.56 -50.82
N ASP A 242 23.59 -11.60 -50.74
CA ASP A 242 24.31 -11.10 -49.55
C ASP A 242 23.51 -10.14 -48.60
N GLU A 243 22.19 -10.00 -48.76
CA GLU A 243 21.37 -9.14 -47.89
C GLU A 243 20.54 -9.98 -46.92
N CYS A 244 21.05 -10.12 -45.68
CA CYS A 244 20.74 -11.18 -44.71
C CYS A 244 19.73 -10.83 -43.60
N TYR A 245 18.83 -9.89 -43.75
CA TYR A 245 17.94 -9.57 -42.62
C TYR A 245 16.61 -10.35 -42.58
N ASP A 246 16.18 -10.97 -43.70
CA ASP A 246 14.90 -11.67 -43.80
C ASP A 246 14.97 -13.12 -44.33
N LYS A 247 16.17 -13.70 -44.43
CA LYS A 247 16.33 -15.05 -44.99
C LYS A 247 16.52 -16.11 -43.90
N THR A 248 15.84 -17.24 -44.09
CA THR A 248 16.03 -18.45 -43.29
C THR A 248 17.38 -19.09 -43.55
N TYR A 249 18.01 -19.66 -42.49
CA TYR A 249 19.33 -20.29 -42.56
C TYR A 249 19.38 -21.58 -41.76
N ASN A 250 20.36 -22.42 -42.12
CA ASN A 250 20.76 -23.61 -41.38
C ASN A 250 22.14 -23.32 -40.71
N LEU A 251 22.27 -23.68 -39.43
CA LEU A 251 23.51 -23.48 -38.68
C LEU A 251 24.24 -24.82 -38.55
N VAL A 252 25.54 -24.84 -38.78
CA VAL A 252 26.38 -26.02 -38.55
C VAL A 252 27.53 -25.60 -37.65
N ILE A 253 27.70 -26.30 -36.52
CA ILE A 253 28.89 -26.22 -35.68
C ILE A 253 29.86 -27.26 -36.25
N GLU A 254 30.95 -26.80 -36.86
CA GLU A 254 31.92 -27.66 -37.56
C GLU A 254 32.73 -28.51 -36.59
N ASN A 255 33.18 -29.68 -37.04
CA ASN A 255 33.94 -30.62 -36.22
C ASN A 255 35.39 -30.17 -35.95
N ASP A 256 35.91 -29.18 -36.66
CA ASP A 256 37.16 -28.49 -36.40
C ASP A 256 37.04 -27.26 -35.50
N SER A 257 35.82 -26.98 -35.02
CA SER A 257 35.52 -25.89 -34.11
C SER A 257 36.12 -26.11 -32.74
N ASP A 258 36.66 -25.03 -32.14
CA ASP A 258 37.09 -24.99 -30.73
C ASP A 258 35.88 -24.88 -29.77
N LEU A 259 34.68 -24.86 -30.31
CA LEU A 259 33.43 -24.70 -29.51
C LEU A 259 33.07 -26.03 -28.83
N THR A 260 33.41 -26.14 -27.54
CA THR A 260 33.15 -27.34 -26.75
C THR A 260 31.97 -27.18 -25.80
N GLU A 261 31.43 -25.97 -25.61
CA GLU A 261 30.28 -25.66 -24.76
C GLU A 261 29.34 -24.69 -25.46
N LEU A 262 28.02 -24.99 -25.41
CA LEU A 262 26.98 -24.03 -25.71
C LEU A 262 26.49 -23.42 -24.35
N LYS A 263 26.69 -22.13 -24.20
CA LYS A 263 26.33 -21.40 -22.95
C LYS A 263 24.84 -21.17 -22.88
N ASP A 264 24.37 -20.78 -21.67
CA ASP A 264 23.00 -20.38 -21.45
C ASP A 264 22.60 -19.32 -22.49
N GLU A 265 21.42 -19.50 -23.09
CA GLU A 265 20.81 -18.57 -24.08
C GLU A 265 21.72 -18.21 -25.27
N GLN A 266 22.72 -19.02 -25.61
CA GLN A 266 23.75 -18.66 -26.64
C GLN A 266 23.17 -18.33 -28.02
N PHE A 267 22.10 -19.01 -28.44
CA PHE A 267 21.40 -18.75 -29.69
C PHE A 267 20.02 -18.12 -29.48
N CYS A 268 19.77 -17.57 -28.32
CA CYS A 268 18.50 -16.91 -28.02
C CYS A 268 18.17 -15.83 -29.04
N GLY A 269 16.93 -15.86 -29.58
CA GLY A 269 16.44 -14.87 -30.52
C GLY A 269 16.94 -15.02 -31.96
N PHE A 270 17.53 -16.16 -32.35
CA PHE A 270 17.89 -16.48 -33.70
C PHE A 270 16.65 -16.85 -34.51
N LYS A 271 15.80 -15.87 -34.79
CA LYS A 271 14.43 -16.04 -35.32
C LYS A 271 14.33 -16.75 -36.68
N HIS A 272 15.34 -16.64 -37.51
CA HIS A 272 15.37 -17.17 -38.84
C HIS A 272 16.14 -18.50 -38.98
N MET A 273 16.66 -19.04 -37.89
CA MET A 273 17.33 -20.34 -37.86
C MET A 273 16.31 -21.47 -38.01
N VAL A 274 16.43 -22.29 -39.06
CA VAL A 274 15.49 -23.40 -39.34
C VAL A 274 16.02 -24.73 -38.83
N SER A 275 17.35 -24.93 -38.88
CA SER A 275 18.00 -26.13 -38.35
C SER A 275 19.35 -25.82 -37.73
N ILE A 276 19.79 -26.71 -36.83
CA ILE A 276 21.13 -26.68 -36.27
C ILE A 276 21.73 -28.08 -36.26
N THR A 277 23.03 -28.17 -36.57
CA THR A 277 23.85 -29.38 -36.43
C THR A 277 24.93 -29.14 -35.35
N ILE A 278 24.93 -30.01 -34.33
CA ILE A 278 25.86 -29.98 -33.21
C ILE A 278 27.06 -30.86 -33.47
N SER A 279 28.27 -30.31 -33.37
CA SER A 279 29.54 -30.98 -33.57
C SER A 279 29.82 -32.07 -32.55
N LYS A 280 30.66 -33.03 -32.93
CA LYS A 280 31.20 -34.08 -32.04
C LYS A 280 32.01 -33.53 -30.85
N ASN A 281 32.53 -32.31 -30.95
CA ASN A 281 33.37 -31.68 -29.95
C ASN A 281 32.58 -31.01 -28.81
N VAL A 282 31.27 -30.79 -28.96
CA VAL A 282 30.42 -30.18 -27.93
C VAL A 282 30.24 -31.17 -26.81
N THR A 283 30.63 -30.78 -25.60
CA THR A 283 30.60 -31.59 -24.36
C THR A 283 29.63 -31.07 -23.30
N LYS A 284 29.12 -29.83 -23.48
CA LYS A 284 28.22 -29.18 -22.53
C LYS A 284 27.18 -28.30 -23.27
N ILE A 285 25.95 -28.35 -22.80
CA ILE A 285 24.81 -27.54 -23.30
C ILE A 285 24.18 -26.80 -22.15
N GLY A 286 24.04 -25.49 -22.31
CA GLY A 286 23.42 -24.60 -21.32
C GLY A 286 21.88 -24.59 -21.37
N LYS A 287 21.27 -23.90 -20.40
CA LYS A 287 19.82 -23.70 -20.30
C LYS A 287 19.35 -22.70 -21.38
N GLY A 288 18.18 -22.95 -21.98
CA GLY A 288 17.55 -22.00 -22.91
C GLY A 288 18.36 -21.68 -24.19
N VAL A 289 19.25 -22.60 -24.61
CA VAL A 289 20.17 -22.36 -25.72
C VAL A 289 19.47 -21.88 -27.01
N PHE A 290 18.21 -22.33 -27.23
CA PHE A 290 17.39 -22.00 -28.40
C PHE A 290 16.17 -21.15 -28.04
N ASP A 291 16.20 -20.44 -26.93
CA ASP A 291 15.11 -19.54 -26.52
C ASP A 291 14.74 -18.58 -27.66
N ASN A 292 13.45 -18.43 -27.95
CA ASN A 292 12.93 -17.56 -29.00
C ASN A 292 13.49 -17.80 -30.43
N CYS A 293 13.98 -19.02 -30.72
CA CYS A 293 14.31 -19.45 -32.09
C CYS A 293 13.01 -19.82 -32.84
N GLU A 294 12.29 -18.81 -33.37
CA GLU A 294 10.92 -18.92 -33.85
C GLU A 294 10.70 -19.96 -34.98
N LEU A 295 11.68 -20.17 -35.86
CA LEU A 295 11.59 -21.06 -37.00
C LEU A 295 12.37 -22.37 -36.84
N LEU A 296 13.04 -22.60 -35.70
CA LEU A 296 13.84 -23.81 -35.46
C LEU A 296 12.92 -25.05 -35.40
N LYS A 297 13.11 -25.97 -36.40
CA LYS A 297 12.32 -27.21 -36.55
C LYS A 297 13.16 -28.47 -36.52
N LYS A 298 14.48 -28.36 -36.72
CA LYS A 298 15.36 -29.52 -36.81
C LYS A 298 16.65 -29.31 -36.01
N ILE A 299 16.96 -30.26 -35.16
CA ILE A 299 18.21 -30.36 -34.42
C ILE A 299 18.84 -31.70 -34.78
N THR A 300 20.14 -31.69 -35.12
CA THR A 300 20.93 -32.89 -35.42
C THR A 300 22.19 -32.84 -34.59
N VAL A 301 22.60 -33.98 -34.02
CA VAL A 301 23.86 -34.14 -33.31
C VAL A 301 24.77 -35.09 -34.14
N ASP A 302 26.03 -34.74 -34.28
CA ASP A 302 27.01 -35.57 -34.96
C ASP A 302 27.08 -36.96 -34.31
N PRO A 303 26.98 -38.09 -35.12
CA PRO A 303 26.98 -39.43 -34.56
C PRO A 303 28.19 -39.79 -33.71
N GLU A 304 29.33 -39.14 -33.95
CA GLU A 304 30.58 -39.34 -33.22
C GLU A 304 30.63 -38.53 -31.86
N ASN A 305 29.63 -37.70 -31.59
CA ASN A 305 29.57 -37.01 -30.29
C ASN A 305 29.44 -38.03 -29.16
N LYS A 306 30.32 -37.95 -28.16
CA LYS A 306 30.39 -38.93 -27.09
C LYS A 306 29.37 -38.67 -25.96
N TYR A 307 28.87 -37.44 -25.83
CA TYR A 307 28.02 -36.97 -24.73
C TYR A 307 26.56 -36.85 -25.12
N PHE A 308 26.29 -36.47 -26.38
CA PHE A 308 24.95 -36.18 -26.88
C PHE A 308 24.63 -36.96 -28.14
N ASP A 309 23.36 -37.13 -28.41
CA ASP A 309 22.82 -37.65 -29.69
C ASP A 309 21.42 -37.01 -30.00
N SER A 310 20.85 -37.38 -31.15
CA SER A 310 19.47 -37.11 -31.57
C SER A 310 18.80 -38.42 -31.90
N ARG A 311 18.78 -39.33 -30.91
CA ARG A 311 18.26 -40.72 -31.08
C ARG A 311 16.83 -40.71 -31.54
N ASP A 312 16.41 -41.77 -32.20
CA ASP A 312 15.04 -42.03 -32.64
C ASP A 312 14.46 -40.92 -33.54
N ASN A 313 15.32 -40.10 -34.16
CA ASN A 313 14.90 -38.89 -34.90
C ASN A 313 14.08 -37.91 -34.09
N CYS A 314 14.34 -37.77 -32.74
CA CYS A 314 13.56 -36.96 -31.84
C CYS A 314 13.64 -35.44 -32.10
N ASN A 315 14.56 -34.98 -32.98
CA ASN A 315 14.81 -33.55 -33.24
C ASN A 315 15.13 -32.73 -31.97
N ALA A 316 15.96 -33.31 -31.09
CA ALA A 316 16.42 -32.70 -29.86
C ALA A 316 17.87 -33.05 -29.58
N ILE A 317 18.52 -32.36 -28.66
CA ILE A 317 19.79 -32.78 -28.09
C ILE A 317 19.49 -33.63 -26.84
N VAL A 318 19.90 -34.87 -26.88
CA VAL A 318 19.74 -35.85 -25.80
C VAL A 318 21.08 -36.16 -25.15
N GLU A 319 21.17 -36.00 -23.85
CA GLU A 319 22.32 -36.40 -23.05
C GLU A 319 22.32 -37.91 -22.85
N LYS A 320 23.37 -38.59 -23.35
CA LYS A 320 23.50 -40.07 -23.36
C LYS A 320 23.57 -40.69 -21.98
N SER A 321 24.19 -39.98 -21.02
CA SER A 321 24.42 -40.52 -19.65
C SER A 321 23.15 -40.62 -18.82
N THR A 322 22.15 -39.79 -19.10
CA THR A 322 20.92 -39.65 -18.29
C THR A 322 19.65 -39.90 -19.10
N ASP A 323 19.70 -40.13 -20.39
CA ASP A 323 18.58 -40.23 -21.31
C ASP A 323 17.66 -38.97 -21.22
N SER A 324 18.28 -37.80 -21.16
CA SER A 324 17.62 -36.52 -20.92
C SER A 324 17.62 -35.63 -22.16
N ILE A 325 16.48 -35.05 -22.51
CA ILE A 325 16.43 -33.91 -23.44
C ILE A 325 17.01 -32.68 -22.71
N VAL A 326 18.09 -32.12 -23.25
CA VAL A 326 18.72 -30.89 -22.74
C VAL A 326 18.36 -29.67 -23.59
N ALA A 327 17.99 -29.84 -24.84
CA ALA A 327 17.46 -28.78 -25.71
C ALA A 327 16.58 -29.34 -26.81
N GLY A 328 15.40 -28.75 -26.97
CA GLY A 328 14.43 -29.14 -28.02
C GLY A 328 14.06 -27.98 -28.94
N CYS A 329 13.20 -28.25 -29.92
CA CYS A 329 12.69 -27.28 -30.89
C CYS A 329 11.22 -27.56 -31.24
N ALA A 330 10.62 -26.72 -32.09
CA ALA A 330 9.23 -26.90 -32.56
C ALA A 330 8.95 -28.25 -33.25
N GLY A 331 9.97 -28.92 -33.81
CA GLY A 331 9.86 -30.23 -34.44
C GLY A 331 10.18 -31.42 -33.52
N THR A 332 10.44 -31.21 -32.22
CA THR A 332 10.79 -32.29 -31.30
C THR A 332 9.61 -33.25 -31.07
N VAL A 333 9.91 -34.54 -31.12
CA VAL A 333 9.03 -35.64 -30.70
C VAL A 333 9.74 -36.36 -29.55
N ILE A 334 9.09 -36.41 -28.39
CA ILE A 334 9.64 -37.14 -27.25
C ILE A 334 9.33 -38.63 -27.45
N THR A 335 10.38 -39.44 -27.46
CA THR A 335 10.28 -40.90 -27.69
C THR A 335 10.38 -41.68 -26.37
N ASP A 336 10.02 -42.95 -26.37
CA ASP A 336 10.07 -43.84 -25.19
C ASP A 336 11.51 -44.05 -24.66
N SER A 337 12.56 -43.66 -25.42
CA SER A 337 13.94 -43.70 -24.93
C SER A 337 14.29 -42.58 -23.93
N ILE A 338 13.43 -41.57 -23.79
CA ILE A 338 13.67 -40.40 -22.96
C ILE A 338 13.11 -40.62 -21.54
N LYS A 339 13.92 -40.30 -20.54
CA LYS A 339 13.54 -40.40 -19.12
C LYS A 339 13.33 -39.05 -18.41
N TYR A 340 14.00 -38.00 -18.87
CA TYR A 340 13.95 -36.67 -18.26
C TYR A 340 13.93 -35.58 -19.32
N ILE A 341 13.25 -34.49 -19.03
CA ILE A 341 13.31 -33.22 -19.74
C ILE A 341 14.00 -32.23 -18.81
N LYS A 342 15.18 -31.73 -19.18
CA LYS A 342 16.00 -30.85 -18.32
C LYS A 342 15.38 -29.45 -18.20
N ALA A 343 15.83 -28.72 -17.17
CA ALA A 343 15.44 -27.34 -16.95
C ALA A 343 15.64 -26.48 -18.21
N GLY A 344 14.61 -25.72 -18.60
CA GLY A 344 14.63 -24.82 -19.75
C GLY A 344 14.82 -25.50 -21.12
N ALA A 345 14.61 -26.82 -21.25
CA ALA A 345 14.89 -27.56 -22.48
C ALA A 345 14.10 -27.08 -23.71
N PHE A 346 12.90 -26.54 -23.53
CA PHE A 346 12.03 -25.99 -24.56
C PHE A 346 11.73 -24.49 -24.34
N LEU A 347 12.50 -23.81 -23.52
CA LEU A 347 12.27 -22.39 -23.17
C LEU A 347 12.06 -21.57 -24.45
N GLY A 348 10.93 -20.83 -24.53
CA GLY A 348 10.59 -19.94 -25.64
C GLY A 348 10.38 -20.61 -27.00
N THR A 349 10.41 -21.96 -27.10
CA THR A 349 10.22 -22.67 -28.37
C THR A 349 8.80 -22.54 -28.89
N LYS A 350 8.63 -22.77 -30.23
CA LYS A 350 7.32 -22.63 -30.89
C LYS A 350 6.63 -23.99 -31.07
N VAL A 351 6.83 -24.90 -30.12
CA VAL A 351 6.10 -26.17 -30.04
C VAL A 351 4.61 -25.88 -29.89
N GLU A 352 3.75 -26.62 -30.65
CA GLU A 352 2.30 -26.39 -30.64
C GLU A 352 1.56 -27.41 -29.78
N LYS A 353 2.00 -28.64 -29.74
CA LYS A 353 1.47 -29.70 -28.89
C LYS A 353 2.58 -30.63 -28.42
N MET A 354 2.43 -31.19 -27.25
CA MET A 354 3.42 -32.11 -26.67
C MET A 354 2.73 -33.32 -26.05
N ILE A 355 3.19 -34.50 -26.38
CA ILE A 355 2.79 -35.76 -25.74
C ILE A 355 4.02 -36.26 -25.00
N ILE A 356 3.92 -36.38 -23.70
CA ILE A 356 5.00 -36.88 -22.86
C ILE A 356 4.81 -38.38 -22.70
N PRO A 357 5.79 -39.23 -23.09
CA PRO A 357 5.71 -40.67 -22.89
C PRO A 357 5.66 -41.11 -21.41
N ASP A 358 5.08 -42.31 -21.16
CA ASP A 358 4.81 -42.81 -19.82
C ASP A 358 6.10 -43.10 -19.01
N ASN A 359 7.25 -43.25 -19.63
CA ASN A 359 8.55 -43.47 -18.95
C ASN A 359 9.31 -42.18 -18.61
N VAL A 360 8.81 -41.01 -18.99
CA VAL A 360 9.37 -39.73 -18.54
C VAL A 360 9.05 -39.51 -17.07
N LYS A 361 10.12 -39.38 -16.27
CA LYS A 361 10.03 -39.26 -14.80
C LYS A 361 9.86 -37.82 -14.34
N GLU A 362 10.46 -36.86 -15.06
CA GLU A 362 10.49 -35.46 -14.65
C GLU A 362 10.52 -34.52 -15.85
N ILE A 363 9.69 -33.50 -15.80
CA ILE A 363 9.75 -32.27 -16.58
C ILE A 363 10.42 -31.25 -15.67
N GLY A 364 11.62 -30.78 -16.04
CA GLY A 364 12.44 -29.90 -15.22
C GLY A 364 11.88 -28.49 -15.08
N GLU A 365 12.55 -27.70 -14.21
CA GLU A 365 12.26 -26.28 -13.97
C GLU A 365 12.21 -25.50 -15.29
N GLU A 366 11.15 -24.68 -15.48
CA GLU A 366 10.96 -23.83 -16.68
C GLU A 366 11.08 -24.57 -18.02
N ALA A 367 10.91 -25.89 -18.06
CA ALA A 367 11.19 -26.69 -19.25
C ALA A 367 10.44 -26.23 -20.51
N PHE A 368 9.18 -25.78 -20.38
CA PHE A 368 8.34 -25.24 -21.45
C PHE A 368 7.96 -23.77 -21.23
N ARG A 369 8.67 -23.05 -20.39
CA ARG A 369 8.41 -21.63 -20.15
C ARG A 369 8.40 -20.84 -21.45
N ASP A 370 7.49 -19.86 -21.58
CA ASP A 370 7.32 -18.98 -22.74
C ASP A 370 7.01 -19.74 -24.07
N CYS A 371 6.52 -21.00 -23.99
CA CYS A 371 6.07 -21.74 -25.16
C CYS A 371 4.72 -21.22 -25.66
N ASN A 372 4.71 -20.01 -26.21
CA ASN A 372 3.50 -19.25 -26.56
C ASN A 372 2.74 -19.75 -27.82
N ARG A 373 3.04 -20.95 -28.32
CA ARG A 373 2.23 -21.69 -29.30
C ARG A 373 1.78 -23.05 -28.77
N LEU A 374 2.23 -23.47 -27.60
CA LEU A 374 1.83 -24.73 -26.99
C LEU A 374 0.37 -24.60 -26.48
N TYR A 375 -0.57 -25.19 -27.23
CA TYR A 375 -1.98 -25.18 -26.90
C TYR A 375 -2.47 -26.46 -26.20
N LYS A 376 -1.71 -27.57 -26.36
CA LYS A 376 -2.06 -28.89 -25.79
C LYS A 376 -0.82 -29.61 -25.25
N VAL A 377 -0.98 -30.18 -24.05
CA VAL A 377 -0.01 -31.10 -23.44
C VAL A 377 -0.72 -32.30 -22.81
N SER A 378 -0.16 -33.52 -23.00
CA SER A 378 -0.59 -34.72 -22.30
C SER A 378 0.59 -35.25 -21.47
N ILE A 379 0.40 -35.40 -20.16
CA ILE A 379 1.43 -35.70 -19.16
C ILE A 379 1.06 -37.00 -18.44
N PRO A 380 2.01 -37.95 -18.28
CA PRO A 380 1.78 -39.17 -17.51
C PRO A 380 1.51 -38.87 -16.03
N GLY A 381 0.66 -39.69 -15.39
CA GLY A 381 0.32 -39.51 -13.99
C GLY A 381 1.43 -39.81 -12.99
N SER A 382 2.60 -40.29 -13.42
CA SER A 382 3.78 -40.56 -12.61
C SER A 382 4.90 -39.54 -12.76
N THR A 383 4.72 -38.55 -13.66
CA THR A 383 5.75 -37.56 -14.01
C THR A 383 5.77 -36.42 -13.02
N ILE A 384 6.95 -36.05 -12.50
CA ILE A 384 7.15 -34.83 -11.71
C ILE A 384 7.10 -33.63 -12.67
N ILE A 385 6.22 -32.68 -12.39
CA ILE A 385 6.14 -31.41 -13.12
C ILE A 385 6.89 -30.37 -12.30
N GLY A 386 8.01 -29.88 -12.82
CA GLY A 386 8.94 -28.99 -12.16
C GLY A 386 8.40 -27.58 -11.91
N GLU A 387 9.15 -26.81 -11.14
CA GLU A 387 8.87 -25.40 -10.87
C GLU A 387 8.75 -24.59 -12.17
N SER A 388 7.66 -23.82 -12.31
CA SER A 388 7.42 -22.96 -13.47
C SER A 388 7.49 -23.67 -14.83
N ALA A 389 7.27 -25.00 -14.85
CA ALA A 389 7.52 -25.83 -16.04
C ALA A 389 6.79 -25.37 -17.30
N PHE A 390 5.56 -24.83 -17.16
CA PHE A 390 4.73 -24.28 -18.25
C PHE A 390 4.44 -22.78 -18.04
N TYR A 391 5.29 -22.07 -17.29
CA TYR A 391 5.10 -20.64 -17.02
C TYR A 391 4.96 -19.85 -18.33
N SER A 392 3.95 -18.96 -18.38
CA SER A 392 3.67 -18.08 -19.53
C SER A 392 3.40 -18.84 -20.86
N CYS A 393 2.86 -20.07 -20.77
CA CYS A 393 2.30 -20.74 -21.94
C CYS A 393 0.93 -20.14 -22.30
N SER A 394 0.91 -18.92 -22.81
CA SER A 394 -0.26 -18.04 -22.92
C SER A 394 -1.43 -18.58 -23.77
N VAL A 395 -1.21 -19.59 -24.63
CA VAL A 395 -2.26 -20.23 -25.45
C VAL A 395 -2.60 -21.64 -24.96
N LEU A 396 -1.97 -22.15 -23.89
CA LEU A 396 -2.21 -23.48 -23.36
C LEU A 396 -3.63 -23.59 -22.79
N ASN A 397 -4.46 -24.38 -23.46
CA ASN A 397 -5.88 -24.51 -23.10
C ASN A 397 -6.36 -25.95 -22.92
N ASP A 398 -5.53 -26.93 -23.30
CA ASP A 398 -5.82 -28.36 -23.20
C ASP A 398 -4.66 -29.07 -22.47
N VAL A 399 -4.80 -29.21 -21.17
CA VAL A 399 -3.86 -29.92 -20.29
C VAL A 399 -4.50 -31.20 -19.81
N GLU A 400 -3.94 -32.33 -20.21
CA GLU A 400 -4.32 -33.67 -19.75
C GLU A 400 -3.21 -34.20 -18.85
N ILE A 401 -3.51 -34.42 -17.57
CA ILE A 401 -2.65 -35.15 -16.65
C ILE A 401 -3.35 -36.50 -16.39
N LYS A 402 -2.72 -37.60 -16.84
CA LYS A 402 -3.27 -38.95 -16.63
C LYS A 402 -3.38 -39.27 -15.15
N GLU A 403 -4.23 -40.24 -14.82
CA GLU A 403 -4.34 -40.73 -13.44
C GLU A 403 -2.99 -41.24 -12.92
N GLY A 404 -2.67 -40.93 -11.64
CA GLY A 404 -1.44 -41.31 -10.98
C GLY A 404 -1.02 -40.31 -9.88
N ASN A 405 0.22 -40.39 -9.41
CA ASN A 405 0.74 -39.60 -8.30
C ASN A 405 1.67 -38.45 -8.78
N ALA A 406 1.39 -37.88 -9.95
CA ALA A 406 2.23 -36.76 -10.46
C ALA A 406 2.42 -35.68 -9.40
N GLU A 407 3.66 -35.33 -9.10
CA GLU A 407 3.99 -34.17 -8.28
C GLU A 407 3.96 -32.90 -9.15
N ILE A 408 3.28 -31.86 -8.69
CA ILE A 408 3.20 -30.58 -9.41
C ILE A 408 3.79 -29.51 -8.49
N LYS A 409 4.91 -28.91 -8.93
CA LYS A 409 5.69 -27.95 -8.14
C LYS A 409 5.15 -26.53 -8.29
N GLU A 410 5.78 -25.58 -7.59
CA GLU A 410 5.45 -24.16 -7.54
C GLU A 410 5.36 -23.56 -8.93
N GLY A 411 4.35 -22.71 -9.17
CA GLY A 411 4.17 -21.95 -10.41
C GLY A 411 4.04 -22.77 -11.69
N ALA A 412 3.80 -24.08 -11.61
CA ALA A 412 3.92 -25.00 -12.77
C ALA A 412 3.11 -24.57 -14.00
N PHE A 413 1.96 -23.91 -13.81
CA PHE A 413 1.08 -23.39 -14.87
C PHE A 413 0.83 -21.87 -14.72
N TRP A 414 1.72 -21.15 -14.05
CA TRP A 414 1.63 -19.71 -13.88
C TRP A 414 1.52 -19.00 -15.24
N ASP A 415 0.63 -17.98 -15.36
CA ASP A 415 0.39 -17.17 -16.56
C ASP A 415 -0.05 -17.99 -17.79
N CYS A 416 -0.76 -19.12 -17.57
CA CYS A 416 -1.40 -19.88 -18.63
C CYS A 416 -2.77 -19.27 -18.99
N ASN A 417 -2.77 -18.11 -19.62
CA ASN A 417 -3.94 -17.25 -19.81
C ASN A 417 -5.11 -17.86 -20.59
N ALA A 418 -4.88 -18.85 -21.44
CA ALA A 418 -5.92 -19.54 -22.20
C ALA A 418 -6.52 -20.75 -21.46
N LEU A 419 -5.93 -21.17 -20.34
CA LEU A 419 -6.39 -22.35 -19.59
C LEU A 419 -7.73 -22.06 -18.92
N LYS A 420 -8.78 -22.81 -19.30
CA LYS A 420 -10.14 -22.60 -18.77
C LYS A 420 -10.53 -23.58 -17.69
N LYS A 421 -9.96 -24.77 -17.74
CA LYS A 421 -10.22 -25.83 -16.77
C LYS A 421 -9.04 -26.79 -16.71
N ILE A 422 -8.85 -27.41 -15.58
CA ILE A 422 -7.86 -28.48 -15.39
C ILE A 422 -8.40 -29.50 -14.39
N VAL A 423 -8.01 -30.77 -14.55
CA VAL A 423 -8.25 -31.85 -13.61
C VAL A 423 -6.92 -32.24 -13.01
N LEU A 424 -6.79 -32.14 -11.70
CA LEU A 424 -5.59 -32.56 -10.97
C LEU A 424 -5.63 -34.08 -10.70
N PRO A 425 -4.46 -34.73 -10.65
CA PRO A 425 -4.39 -36.14 -10.30
C PRO A 425 -5.00 -36.44 -8.92
N LYS A 426 -5.58 -37.61 -8.76
CA LYS A 426 -6.12 -38.09 -7.46
C LYS A 426 -5.03 -38.20 -6.38
N GLY A 427 -5.45 -38.12 -5.11
CA GLY A 427 -4.56 -38.24 -3.96
C GLY A 427 -3.61 -37.03 -3.75
N LYS A 428 -3.85 -35.92 -4.44
CA LYS A 428 -3.16 -34.67 -4.16
C LYS A 428 -3.62 -34.09 -2.83
N THR A 429 -2.66 -33.76 -1.97
CA THR A 429 -2.93 -33.14 -0.67
C THR A 429 -2.57 -31.65 -0.64
N ILE A 430 -1.84 -31.15 -1.64
CA ILE A 430 -1.34 -29.78 -1.72
C ILE A 430 -1.56 -29.22 -3.12
N ILE A 431 -2.10 -28.02 -3.22
CA ILE A 431 -2.00 -27.12 -4.37
C ILE A 431 -0.85 -26.17 -4.06
N SER A 432 0.23 -26.23 -4.87
CA SER A 432 1.48 -25.50 -4.60
C SER A 432 1.32 -23.99 -4.81
N ASP A 433 2.25 -23.23 -4.27
CA ASP A 433 2.31 -21.77 -4.43
C ASP A 433 2.33 -21.39 -5.91
N TYR A 434 1.63 -20.32 -6.29
CA TYR A 434 1.55 -19.75 -7.64
C TYR A 434 1.08 -20.72 -8.75
N MET A 435 0.58 -21.93 -8.40
CA MET A 435 0.36 -23.00 -9.40
C MET A 435 -0.46 -22.57 -10.60
N PHE A 436 -1.48 -21.72 -10.42
CA PHE A 436 -2.37 -21.19 -11.45
C PHE A 436 -2.50 -19.67 -11.39
N SER A 437 -1.56 -19.00 -10.76
CA SER A 437 -1.53 -17.54 -10.69
C SER A 437 -1.55 -16.94 -12.09
N GLU A 438 -2.30 -15.87 -12.29
CA GLU A 438 -2.48 -15.19 -13.59
C GLU A 438 -3.09 -16.06 -14.70
N CYS A 439 -3.73 -17.19 -14.38
CA CYS A 439 -4.53 -17.95 -15.32
C CYS A 439 -5.90 -17.26 -15.57
N THR A 440 -5.91 -16.11 -16.24
CA THR A 440 -7.04 -15.18 -16.35
C THR A 440 -8.29 -15.73 -17.05
N SER A 441 -8.24 -16.92 -17.65
CA SER A 441 -9.39 -17.65 -18.19
C SER A 441 -9.86 -18.82 -17.34
N LEU A 442 -9.15 -19.19 -16.23
CA LEU A 442 -9.42 -20.40 -15.46
C LEU A 442 -10.73 -20.28 -14.66
N GLN A 443 -11.70 -21.11 -15.02
CA GLN A 443 -13.06 -21.11 -14.47
C GLN A 443 -13.34 -22.31 -13.56
N SER A 444 -12.58 -23.40 -13.67
CA SER A 444 -12.74 -24.57 -12.83
C SER A 444 -11.45 -25.37 -12.70
N VAL A 445 -11.21 -25.83 -11.50
CA VAL A 445 -10.17 -26.82 -11.16
C VAL A 445 -10.89 -27.99 -10.48
N THR A 446 -10.69 -29.20 -10.99
CA THR A 446 -11.23 -30.41 -10.36
C THR A 446 -10.11 -31.11 -9.61
N PHE A 447 -10.31 -31.37 -8.34
CA PHE A 447 -9.43 -32.12 -7.44
C PHE A 447 -10.25 -32.96 -6.47
N ASP A 448 -9.63 -33.92 -5.82
CA ASP A 448 -10.28 -34.78 -4.82
C ASP A 448 -10.39 -34.02 -3.47
N ASP A 449 -11.26 -34.52 -2.58
CA ASP A 449 -11.49 -33.97 -1.22
C ASP A 449 -10.30 -34.21 -0.25
N ASP A 450 -9.16 -34.73 -0.75
CA ASP A 450 -7.95 -34.98 0.05
C ASP A 450 -7.04 -33.76 0.21
N ILE A 451 -7.36 -32.65 -0.47
CA ILE A 451 -6.56 -31.40 -0.38
C ILE A 451 -6.53 -30.88 1.07
N LYS A 452 -5.31 -30.67 1.60
CA LYS A 452 -5.04 -30.15 2.94
C LYS A 452 -4.53 -28.72 2.95
N SER A 453 -3.88 -28.30 1.86
CA SER A 453 -3.29 -26.99 1.76
C SER A 453 -3.46 -26.41 0.35
N ILE A 454 -3.77 -25.13 0.28
CA ILE A 454 -3.73 -24.31 -0.95
C ILE A 454 -2.66 -23.23 -0.73
N GLY A 455 -1.71 -23.15 -1.64
CA GLY A 455 -0.52 -22.31 -1.53
C GLY A 455 -0.76 -20.81 -1.72
N GLU A 456 0.32 -20.05 -1.53
CA GLU A 456 0.35 -18.59 -1.75
C GLU A 456 0.07 -18.28 -3.23
N GLU A 457 -0.82 -17.30 -3.49
CA GLU A 457 -1.25 -16.86 -4.82
C GLU A 457 -1.66 -17.99 -5.79
N ALA A 458 -2.01 -19.17 -5.30
CA ALA A 458 -2.24 -20.35 -6.13
C ALA A 458 -3.31 -20.17 -7.20
N PHE A 459 -4.28 -19.28 -6.99
CA PHE A 459 -5.40 -18.96 -7.89
C PHE A 459 -5.56 -17.45 -8.11
N SER A 460 -4.53 -16.65 -7.83
CA SER A 460 -4.58 -15.20 -8.03
C SER A 460 -4.93 -14.86 -9.50
N CYS A 461 -5.75 -13.82 -9.71
CA CYS A 461 -6.18 -13.32 -11.03
C CYS A 461 -6.93 -14.34 -11.91
N THR A 462 -7.58 -15.35 -11.31
CA THR A 462 -8.35 -16.34 -12.08
C THR A 462 -9.79 -15.90 -12.38
N ALA A 463 -10.50 -16.66 -13.23
CA ALA A 463 -11.83 -16.31 -13.71
C ALA A 463 -12.96 -17.10 -13.00
N PHE A 464 -12.74 -17.63 -11.81
CA PHE A 464 -13.79 -18.27 -11.04
C PHE A 464 -14.99 -17.33 -10.83
N THR A 465 -16.19 -17.85 -10.90
CA THR A 465 -17.40 -17.15 -10.48
C THR A 465 -17.87 -17.59 -9.11
N GLU A 466 -17.56 -18.82 -8.76
CA GLU A 466 -17.82 -19.44 -7.45
C GLU A 466 -16.67 -20.39 -7.13
N PHE A 467 -16.35 -20.53 -5.86
CA PHE A 467 -15.34 -21.49 -5.41
C PHE A 467 -15.71 -22.06 -4.04
N ASN A 468 -15.63 -23.38 -3.90
CA ASN A 468 -15.82 -24.05 -2.63
C ASN A 468 -14.49 -24.60 -2.13
N ILE A 469 -13.99 -24.08 -1.00
CA ILE A 469 -12.81 -24.61 -0.33
C ILE A 469 -13.26 -25.79 0.54
N PRO A 470 -12.83 -27.04 0.24
CA PRO A 470 -13.27 -28.23 0.99
C PRO A 470 -12.94 -28.15 2.48
N ASP A 471 -13.79 -28.75 3.33
CA ASP A 471 -13.57 -28.78 4.79
C ASP A 471 -12.32 -29.57 5.21
N THR A 472 -11.70 -30.32 4.30
CA THR A 472 -10.40 -30.97 4.49
C THR A 472 -9.22 -30.02 4.44
N VAL A 473 -9.37 -28.81 3.87
CA VAL A 473 -8.31 -27.79 3.76
C VAL A 473 -8.06 -27.17 5.12
N GLU A 474 -6.84 -27.31 5.60
CA GLU A 474 -6.35 -26.83 6.90
C GLU A 474 -5.60 -25.50 6.81
N SER A 475 -5.08 -25.16 5.63
CA SER A 475 -4.37 -23.90 5.37
C SER A 475 -4.65 -23.34 3.97
N VAL A 476 -4.78 -22.02 3.89
CA VAL A 476 -4.89 -21.23 2.66
C VAL A 476 -3.80 -20.19 2.69
N GLY A 477 -2.97 -20.16 1.66
CA GLY A 477 -1.86 -19.23 1.53
C GLY A 477 -2.30 -17.78 1.31
N LYS A 478 -1.39 -16.86 1.51
CA LYS A 478 -1.61 -15.43 1.30
C LYS A 478 -2.03 -15.16 -0.14
N MET A 479 -2.93 -14.19 -0.33
CA MET A 479 -3.35 -13.72 -1.65
C MET A 479 -3.88 -14.84 -2.59
N CYS A 480 -4.30 -16.00 -2.05
CA CYS A 480 -4.62 -17.19 -2.82
C CYS A 480 -5.63 -16.95 -3.95
N PHE A 481 -6.64 -16.11 -3.74
CA PHE A 481 -7.67 -15.69 -4.72
C PHE A 481 -7.62 -14.19 -4.99
N ARG A 482 -6.48 -13.54 -4.77
CA ARG A 482 -6.32 -12.11 -5.01
C ARG A 482 -6.70 -11.76 -6.46
N GLU A 483 -7.40 -10.64 -6.64
CA GLU A 483 -7.80 -10.12 -7.95
C GLU A 483 -8.64 -11.12 -8.80
N CYS A 484 -9.35 -12.07 -8.15
CA CYS A 484 -10.36 -12.88 -8.83
C CYS A 484 -11.60 -12.02 -9.10
N GLU A 485 -11.52 -11.11 -10.07
CA GLU A 485 -12.51 -10.06 -10.34
C GLU A 485 -13.93 -10.57 -10.63
N LYS A 486 -14.08 -11.86 -11.05
CA LYS A 486 -15.38 -12.47 -11.37
C LYS A 486 -15.98 -13.29 -10.22
N LEU A 487 -15.22 -13.50 -9.15
CA LEU A 487 -15.63 -14.30 -8.02
C LEU A 487 -16.77 -13.61 -7.25
N LYS A 488 -17.95 -14.24 -7.26
CA LYS A 488 -19.17 -13.73 -6.61
C LYS A 488 -19.46 -14.37 -5.29
N LYS A 489 -19.08 -15.65 -5.16
CA LYS A 489 -19.36 -16.46 -4.00
C LYS A 489 -18.21 -17.40 -3.68
N VAL A 490 -17.86 -17.46 -2.41
CA VAL A 490 -16.86 -18.41 -1.90
C VAL A 490 -17.38 -19.05 -0.61
N THR A 491 -17.10 -20.34 -0.43
CA THR A 491 -17.33 -21.06 0.82
C THR A 491 -15.98 -21.33 1.47
N LEU A 492 -15.79 -20.83 2.69
CA LEU A 492 -14.58 -21.07 3.47
C LEU A 492 -14.62 -22.43 4.19
N SER A 493 -13.49 -23.10 4.24
CA SER A 493 -13.31 -24.37 4.95
C SER A 493 -13.47 -24.20 6.47
N LYS A 494 -14.23 -25.10 7.07
CA LYS A 494 -14.30 -25.25 8.54
C LYS A 494 -13.06 -25.94 9.13
N GLY A 495 -12.17 -26.46 8.29
CA GLY A 495 -10.92 -27.10 8.67
C GLY A 495 -9.74 -26.13 8.85
N ILE A 496 -9.84 -24.88 8.41
CA ILE A 496 -8.74 -23.90 8.49
C ILE A 496 -8.29 -23.71 9.94
N LYS A 497 -6.95 -23.78 10.15
CA LYS A 497 -6.32 -23.69 11.48
C LYS A 497 -5.60 -22.34 11.62
N CYS A 498 -6.23 -21.40 12.27
CA CYS A 498 -5.65 -20.04 12.45
C CYS A 498 -4.62 -19.94 13.59
N ASN A 499 -4.49 -20.92 14.47
CA ASN A 499 -3.47 -21.10 15.54
C ASN A 499 -2.78 -19.84 16.09
N GLY A 500 -3.42 -18.65 16.01
CA GLY A 500 -2.86 -17.37 16.41
C GLY A 500 -1.86 -16.74 15.43
N ASP A 501 -1.63 -17.34 14.28
CA ASP A 501 -0.82 -16.74 13.21
C ASP A 501 -1.66 -15.75 12.40
N LYS A 502 -1.39 -14.45 12.59
CA LYS A 502 -2.08 -13.34 11.92
C LYS A 502 -1.79 -13.25 10.41
N THR A 503 -0.81 -14.00 9.92
CA THR A 503 -0.46 -14.00 8.50
C THR A 503 -1.33 -14.95 7.68
N ILE A 504 -2.03 -15.87 8.34
CA ILE A 504 -3.00 -16.78 7.69
C ILE A 504 -4.17 -15.95 7.17
N LEU A 505 -4.62 -16.24 5.96
CA LEU A 505 -5.72 -15.56 5.25
C LEU A 505 -5.41 -14.09 4.87
N SER A 506 -4.16 -13.63 4.93
CA SER A 506 -3.79 -12.28 4.51
C SER A 506 -4.00 -12.08 3.01
N GLY A 507 -4.79 -11.08 2.61
CA GLY A 507 -5.06 -10.70 1.22
C GLY A 507 -5.80 -11.76 0.38
N VAL A 508 -6.35 -12.82 0.99
CA VAL A 508 -6.85 -14.00 0.26
C VAL A 508 -7.86 -13.63 -0.81
N PHE A 509 -8.74 -12.68 -0.56
CA PHE A 509 -9.77 -12.21 -1.51
C PHE A 509 -9.61 -10.73 -1.87
N SER A 510 -8.44 -10.14 -1.63
CA SER A 510 -8.17 -8.75 -1.98
C SER A 510 -8.40 -8.52 -3.48
N GLY A 511 -9.15 -7.47 -3.85
CA GLY A 511 -9.47 -7.17 -5.25
C GLY A 511 -10.55 -8.07 -5.88
N CYS A 512 -11.27 -8.88 -5.09
CA CYS A 512 -12.42 -9.64 -5.58
C CYS A 512 -13.64 -8.72 -5.75
N ILE A 513 -13.58 -7.78 -6.69
CA ILE A 513 -14.56 -6.70 -6.90
C ILE A 513 -16.00 -7.15 -7.17
N SER A 514 -16.23 -8.42 -7.48
CA SER A 514 -17.54 -9.01 -7.70
C SER A 514 -18.08 -9.84 -6.54
N LEU A 515 -17.31 -10.02 -5.45
CA LEU A 515 -17.74 -10.79 -4.28
C LEU A 515 -18.94 -10.10 -3.61
N GLU A 516 -20.04 -10.81 -3.46
CA GLU A 516 -21.33 -10.24 -3.00
C GLU A 516 -21.62 -10.58 -1.53
N GLU A 517 -21.27 -11.80 -1.10
CA GLU A 517 -21.48 -12.28 0.27
C GLU A 517 -20.35 -13.19 0.76
N ILE A 518 -20.11 -13.19 2.08
CA ILE A 518 -19.17 -14.10 2.71
C ILE A 518 -19.65 -14.54 4.11
N THR A 519 -19.42 -15.80 4.44
CA THR A 519 -19.57 -16.33 5.81
C THR A 519 -18.19 -16.70 6.34
N ILE A 520 -17.80 -16.10 7.46
CA ILE A 520 -16.57 -16.42 8.20
C ILE A 520 -16.93 -17.46 9.27
N PRO A 521 -16.47 -18.72 9.14
CA PRO A 521 -16.90 -19.81 10.00
C PRO A 521 -16.31 -19.70 11.42
N GLN A 522 -16.92 -20.47 12.36
CA GLN A 522 -16.63 -20.43 13.80
C GLN A 522 -15.16 -20.68 14.18
N ASN A 523 -14.39 -21.39 13.35
CA ASN A 523 -12.99 -21.73 13.59
C ASN A 523 -12.02 -20.57 13.29
N ILE A 524 -12.48 -19.52 12.63
CA ILE A 524 -11.66 -18.33 12.30
C ILE A 524 -11.84 -17.30 13.42
N ASN A 525 -10.74 -16.97 14.10
CA ASN A 525 -10.70 -15.99 15.21
C ASN A 525 -9.94 -14.72 14.85
N TYR A 526 -9.42 -14.63 13.63
CA TYR A 526 -8.75 -13.45 13.08
C TYR A 526 -9.06 -13.33 11.58
N ILE A 527 -9.67 -12.24 11.16
CA ILE A 527 -9.85 -11.89 9.75
C ILE A 527 -8.52 -11.30 9.27
N GLY A 528 -7.86 -11.97 8.33
CA GLY A 528 -6.50 -11.63 7.90
C GLY A 528 -6.35 -10.20 7.38
N ASP A 529 -5.14 -9.68 7.48
CA ASP A 529 -4.80 -8.36 6.92
C ASP A 529 -5.11 -8.33 5.41
N ASP A 530 -5.70 -7.25 4.91
CA ASP A 530 -6.11 -7.08 3.52
C ASP A 530 -7.11 -8.15 2.98
N MET A 531 -7.68 -9.02 3.81
CA MET A 531 -8.40 -10.23 3.36
C MET A 531 -9.49 -9.95 2.34
N PHE A 532 -10.27 -8.88 2.48
CA PHE A 532 -11.34 -8.44 1.61
C PHE A 532 -11.13 -7.01 1.07
N SER A 533 -9.90 -6.51 1.11
CA SER A 533 -9.60 -5.17 0.60
C SER A 533 -10.05 -5.02 -0.85
N ALA A 534 -10.72 -3.89 -1.18
CA ALA A 534 -11.28 -3.60 -2.50
C ALA A 534 -12.30 -4.65 -3.02
N CYS A 535 -13.11 -5.22 -2.12
CA CYS A 535 -14.27 -6.03 -2.50
C CYS A 535 -15.49 -5.12 -2.70
N ASP A 536 -15.52 -4.38 -3.82
CA ASP A 536 -16.46 -3.27 -4.08
C ASP A 536 -17.94 -3.65 -3.94
N LYS A 537 -18.32 -4.90 -4.30
CA LYS A 537 -19.70 -5.38 -4.25
C LYS A 537 -20.07 -6.15 -2.99
N LEU A 538 -19.16 -6.30 -2.05
CA LEU A 538 -19.43 -7.01 -0.82
C LEU A 538 -20.48 -6.25 0.00
N THR A 539 -21.64 -6.88 0.20
CA THR A 539 -22.77 -6.29 0.93
C THR A 539 -23.06 -7.02 2.23
N THR A 540 -22.78 -8.32 2.29
CA THR A 540 -23.14 -9.20 3.41
C THR A 540 -21.93 -9.92 3.95
N VAL A 541 -21.59 -9.67 5.20
CA VAL A 541 -20.52 -10.37 5.93
C VAL A 541 -21.14 -11.01 7.17
N ASN A 542 -21.14 -12.33 7.23
CA ASN A 542 -21.63 -13.07 8.38
C ASN A 542 -20.45 -13.67 9.16
N ILE A 543 -20.19 -13.18 10.37
CA ILE A 543 -19.11 -13.67 11.24
C ILE A 543 -19.72 -14.58 12.32
N GLU A 544 -19.50 -15.91 12.20
CA GLU A 544 -20.03 -16.87 13.16
C GLU A 544 -19.36 -16.77 14.53
N ASN A 545 -18.03 -16.54 14.57
CA ASN A 545 -17.28 -16.37 15.80
C ASN A 545 -17.34 -14.92 16.29
N LYS A 546 -18.13 -14.65 17.32
CA LYS A 546 -18.32 -13.30 17.85
C LYS A 546 -17.10 -12.74 18.63
N ASN A 547 -16.01 -13.49 18.78
CA ASN A 547 -14.77 -13.03 19.40
C ASN A 547 -13.61 -12.94 18.39
N THR A 548 -13.92 -12.62 17.14
CA THR A 548 -12.95 -12.50 16.06
C THR A 548 -12.32 -11.11 16.06
N ASP A 549 -11.00 -11.02 15.95
CA ASP A 549 -10.29 -9.78 15.66
C ASP A 549 -10.33 -9.48 14.15
N ILE A 550 -10.41 -8.21 13.81
CA ILE A 550 -10.37 -7.74 12.42
C ILE A 550 -8.98 -7.16 12.14
N GLY A 551 -8.30 -7.70 11.15
CA GLY A 551 -6.94 -7.33 10.76
C GLY A 551 -6.83 -5.98 10.07
N SER A 552 -5.60 -5.56 9.81
CA SER A 552 -5.32 -4.29 9.13
C SER A 552 -5.86 -4.32 7.70
N ARG A 553 -6.57 -3.26 7.28
CA ARG A 553 -7.18 -3.12 5.95
C ARG A 553 -8.10 -4.28 5.52
N ALA A 554 -8.59 -5.07 6.49
CA ALA A 554 -9.33 -6.30 6.20
C ALA A 554 -10.55 -6.08 5.29
N PHE A 555 -11.20 -4.92 5.35
CA PHE A 555 -12.35 -4.51 4.53
C PHE A 555 -12.12 -3.15 3.85
N ALA A 556 -10.88 -2.66 3.75
CA ALA A 556 -10.59 -1.36 3.14
C ALA A 556 -11.15 -1.27 1.71
N GLY A 557 -11.87 -0.19 1.38
CA GLY A 557 -12.49 0.00 0.07
C GLY A 557 -13.74 -0.85 -0.20
N CYS A 558 -14.32 -1.52 0.82
CA CYS A 558 -15.60 -2.25 0.67
C CYS A 558 -16.77 -1.27 0.64
N VAL A 559 -16.92 -0.53 -0.44
CA VAL A 559 -17.87 0.60 -0.58
C VAL A 559 -19.36 0.22 -0.54
N SER A 560 -19.71 -1.06 -0.64
CA SER A 560 -21.10 -1.52 -0.66
C SER A 560 -21.60 -2.06 0.68
N ILE A 561 -20.75 -2.26 1.69
CA ILE A 561 -21.17 -2.70 3.02
C ILE A 561 -21.98 -1.58 3.68
N LYS A 562 -23.22 -1.89 4.08
CA LYS A 562 -24.11 -0.94 4.78
C LYS A 562 -24.36 -1.36 6.21
N ASP A 563 -24.56 -2.64 6.40
CA ASP A 563 -24.85 -3.26 7.68
C ASP A 563 -23.72 -4.26 7.99
N PHE A 564 -23.12 -4.14 9.16
CA PHE A 564 -22.01 -5.00 9.60
C PHE A 564 -22.15 -5.28 11.10
N GLU A 565 -22.23 -6.55 11.47
CA GLU A 565 -22.25 -6.96 12.86
C GLU A 565 -20.80 -7.07 13.40
N PHE A 566 -20.34 -6.04 14.10
CA PHE A 566 -18.99 -5.99 14.66
C PHE A 566 -18.80 -7.03 15.77
N PRO A 567 -17.76 -7.90 15.67
CA PRO A 567 -17.43 -8.86 16.72
C PRO A 567 -16.87 -8.16 17.98
N LYS A 568 -16.70 -8.91 19.07
CA LYS A 568 -16.12 -8.41 20.33
C LYS A 568 -14.59 -8.23 20.31
N GLY A 569 -13.96 -8.38 19.17
CA GLY A 569 -12.53 -8.26 18.98
C GLY A 569 -12.04 -6.83 18.82
N SER A 570 -10.77 -6.70 18.47
CA SER A 570 -10.17 -5.43 18.02
C SER A 570 -10.51 -5.14 16.57
N ILE A 571 -10.56 -3.84 16.23
CA ILE A 571 -10.64 -3.34 14.85
C ILE A 571 -9.25 -2.79 14.50
N GLY A 572 -8.59 -3.43 13.54
CA GLY A 572 -7.21 -3.14 13.15
C GLY A 572 -7.06 -1.84 12.37
N LYS A 573 -5.81 -1.49 12.12
CA LYS A 573 -5.41 -0.29 11.37
C LYS A 573 -6.02 -0.28 9.96
N GLU A 574 -6.67 0.85 9.58
CA GLU A 574 -7.27 1.02 8.25
C GLU A 574 -8.34 -0.05 7.91
N ALA A 575 -8.88 -0.78 8.90
CA ALA A 575 -9.71 -1.97 8.66
C ALA A 575 -10.95 -1.71 7.79
N PHE A 576 -11.56 -0.54 7.89
CA PHE A 576 -12.73 -0.08 7.10
C PHE A 576 -12.44 1.25 6.40
N TRP A 577 -11.19 1.51 6.05
CA TRP A 577 -10.82 2.69 5.26
C TRP A 577 -11.62 2.75 3.95
N ASP A 578 -12.15 3.93 3.58
CA ASP A 578 -12.99 4.15 2.39
C ASP A 578 -14.27 3.29 2.32
N CYS A 579 -14.78 2.76 3.43
CA CYS A 579 -16.07 2.06 3.46
C CYS A 579 -17.24 3.04 3.40
N THR A 580 -17.44 3.65 2.23
CA THR A 580 -18.44 4.70 2.01
C THR A 580 -19.89 4.22 2.06
N GLY A 581 -20.15 2.91 2.13
CA GLY A 581 -21.47 2.32 2.28
C GLY A 581 -22.11 2.52 3.65
N PHE A 582 -21.31 2.67 4.71
CA PHE A 582 -21.78 2.83 6.07
C PHE A 582 -22.55 4.15 6.28
N GLU A 583 -23.75 4.05 6.86
CA GLU A 583 -24.49 5.18 7.41
C GLU A 583 -24.55 5.16 8.94
N ASN A 584 -24.62 3.97 9.53
CA ASN A 584 -24.66 3.74 10.98
C ASN A 584 -23.79 2.53 11.31
N ILE A 585 -23.02 2.63 12.38
CA ILE A 585 -22.24 1.50 12.91
C ILE A 585 -22.45 1.34 14.42
N ASP A 586 -22.46 0.09 14.86
CA ASP A 586 -22.51 -0.28 16.27
C ASP A 586 -21.26 -1.05 16.66
N ILE A 587 -20.28 -0.34 17.24
CA ILE A 587 -19.03 -0.87 17.78
C ILE A 587 -19.07 -0.99 19.31
N SER A 588 -20.27 -1.14 19.91
CA SER A 588 -20.46 -1.22 21.38
C SER A 588 -19.77 -2.43 22.02
N ASN A 589 -19.43 -3.44 21.24
CA ASN A 589 -18.73 -4.63 21.69
C ASN A 589 -17.20 -4.60 21.45
N THR A 590 -16.70 -3.63 20.69
CA THR A 590 -15.29 -3.54 20.29
C THR A 590 -14.38 -3.25 21.47
N THR A 591 -13.21 -3.90 21.53
CA THR A 591 -12.23 -3.74 22.61
C THR A 591 -11.14 -2.71 22.31
N ALA A 592 -10.77 -2.55 21.06
CA ALA A 592 -9.77 -1.58 20.58
C ALA A 592 -10.13 -1.06 19.18
N LEU A 593 -9.82 0.20 18.95
CA LEU A 593 -9.99 0.91 17.67
C LEU A 593 -8.63 1.49 17.28
N GLU A 594 -8.01 0.87 16.28
CA GLU A 594 -6.67 1.27 15.83
C GLU A 594 -6.72 2.42 14.82
N ASP A 595 -5.55 2.86 14.38
CA ASP A 595 -5.41 4.04 13.52
C ASP A 595 -6.16 3.88 12.19
N ARG A 596 -6.81 4.96 11.72
CA ARG A 596 -7.55 5.04 10.44
C ARG A 596 -8.66 4.01 10.28
N ALA A 597 -9.13 3.41 11.37
CA ALA A 597 -10.05 2.27 11.31
C ALA A 597 -11.30 2.53 10.47
N PHE A 598 -11.86 3.76 10.51
CA PHE A 598 -13.02 4.21 9.72
C PHE A 598 -12.72 5.49 8.91
N MET A 599 -11.45 5.72 8.59
CA MET A 599 -11.06 6.89 7.79
C MET A 599 -11.81 6.91 6.46
N ASN A 600 -12.29 8.09 6.05
CA ASN A 600 -13.07 8.31 4.82
C ASN A 600 -14.39 7.54 4.71
N CYS A 601 -14.99 7.10 5.81
CA CYS A 601 -16.36 6.62 5.80
C CYS A 601 -17.34 7.81 5.59
N THR A 602 -17.30 8.41 4.41
CA THR A 602 -17.89 9.74 4.11
C THR A 602 -19.40 9.82 4.29
N ASN A 603 -20.12 8.69 4.32
CA ASN A 603 -21.56 8.62 4.54
C ASN A 603 -21.96 8.33 5.99
N LEU A 604 -21.00 8.05 6.87
CA LEU A 604 -21.23 7.70 8.27
C LEU A 604 -21.90 8.86 9.02
N LYS A 605 -23.02 8.56 9.69
CA LYS A 605 -23.85 9.53 10.43
C LYS A 605 -23.86 9.24 11.92
N ASN A 606 -23.97 7.96 12.31
CA ASN A 606 -24.13 7.56 13.69
C ASN A 606 -23.13 6.45 14.06
N VAL A 607 -22.49 6.61 15.19
CA VAL A 607 -21.59 5.62 15.78
C VAL A 607 -22.01 5.35 17.22
N THR A 608 -22.30 4.08 17.54
CA THR A 608 -22.48 3.62 18.91
C THR A 608 -21.17 3.00 19.37
N ALA A 609 -20.43 3.69 20.25
CA ALA A 609 -19.10 3.25 20.68
C ALA A 609 -19.13 2.45 22.00
N SER A 610 -18.13 1.58 22.19
CA SER A 610 -17.97 0.72 23.36
C SER A 610 -17.51 1.50 24.59
N SER A 611 -18.16 1.28 25.76
CA SER A 611 -17.68 1.76 27.06
C SER A 611 -16.33 1.13 27.50
N ASN A 612 -15.89 0.05 26.84
CA ASN A 612 -14.60 -0.59 27.09
C ASN A 612 -13.46 0.02 26.25
N LEU A 613 -13.78 0.87 25.31
CA LEU A 613 -12.79 1.52 24.44
C LEU A 613 -11.85 2.40 25.29
N LYS A 614 -10.54 2.24 25.10
CA LYS A 614 -9.51 3.01 25.83
C LYS A 614 -8.83 4.05 24.95
N LYS A 615 -8.71 3.78 23.66
CA LYS A 615 -8.05 4.62 22.67
C LYS A 615 -8.97 4.82 21.47
N ILE A 616 -9.01 6.02 20.93
CA ILE A 616 -9.48 6.35 19.59
C ILE A 616 -8.21 6.62 18.78
N GLY A 617 -7.90 5.77 17.80
CA GLY A 617 -6.64 5.80 17.07
C GLY A 617 -6.43 7.05 16.23
N VAL A 618 -5.21 7.22 15.72
CA VAL A 618 -4.84 8.32 14.80
C VAL A 618 -5.74 8.27 13.58
N GLU A 619 -6.35 9.44 13.22
CA GLU A 619 -7.20 9.55 12.01
C GLU A 619 -8.39 8.55 11.98
N ALA A 620 -8.80 8.01 13.16
CA ALA A 620 -9.76 6.90 13.22
C ALA A 620 -11.10 7.18 12.53
N PHE A 621 -11.60 8.41 12.56
CA PHE A 621 -12.82 8.88 11.89
C PHE A 621 -12.54 10.06 10.95
N GLU A 622 -11.30 10.29 10.54
CA GLU A 622 -10.96 11.34 9.57
C GLU A 622 -11.81 11.20 8.31
N GLY A 623 -12.33 12.33 7.80
CA GLY A 623 -13.14 12.35 6.58
C GLY A 623 -14.57 11.80 6.73
N CYS A 624 -15.05 11.49 7.97
CA CYS A 624 -16.44 11.12 8.23
C CYS A 624 -17.38 12.34 8.12
N GLY A 625 -17.42 12.95 6.93
CA GLY A 625 -17.96 14.28 6.70
C GLY A 625 -19.47 14.44 6.94
N LYS A 626 -20.26 13.35 7.09
CA LYS A 626 -21.70 13.42 7.38
C LYS A 626 -22.05 13.17 8.85
N MET A 627 -21.09 12.92 9.71
CA MET A 627 -21.29 12.64 11.13
C MET A 627 -21.60 13.95 11.90
N PRO A 628 -22.82 14.13 12.42
CA PRO A 628 -23.20 15.37 13.10
C PRO A 628 -22.76 15.43 14.55
N GLN A 629 -22.51 14.28 15.19
CA GLN A 629 -22.07 14.13 16.58
C GLN A 629 -21.34 12.81 16.78
N PHE A 630 -20.44 12.77 17.75
CA PHE A 630 -19.83 11.56 18.26
C PHE A 630 -19.80 11.61 19.79
N ILE A 631 -20.34 10.57 20.45
CA ILE A 631 -20.31 10.45 21.89
C ILE A 631 -19.08 9.65 22.30
N ILE A 632 -18.10 10.34 22.90
CA ILE A 632 -16.87 9.70 23.42
C ILE A 632 -17.25 8.95 24.71
N PRO A 633 -17.01 7.62 24.77
CA PRO A 633 -17.35 6.84 25.97
C PRO A 633 -16.49 7.21 27.18
N ASP A 634 -17.09 7.12 28.38
CA ASP A 634 -16.42 7.40 29.67
C ASP A 634 -15.18 6.54 29.97
N GLY A 635 -14.92 5.51 29.19
CA GLY A 635 -13.73 4.66 29.35
C GLY A 635 -12.50 5.11 28.58
N VAL A 636 -12.66 6.02 27.61
CA VAL A 636 -11.59 6.49 26.73
C VAL A 636 -10.58 7.34 27.50
N THR A 637 -9.30 7.00 27.39
CA THR A 637 -8.18 7.73 28.01
C THR A 637 -7.37 8.52 26.98
N ASN A 638 -7.33 8.07 25.74
CA ASN A 638 -6.53 8.67 24.66
C ASN A 638 -7.40 8.95 23.43
N ILE A 639 -7.29 10.16 22.91
CA ILE A 639 -7.79 10.57 21.60
C ILE A 639 -6.55 10.99 20.81
N GLU A 640 -6.21 10.20 19.77
CA GLU A 640 -4.97 10.42 19.04
C GLU A 640 -5.12 11.50 17.95
N SER A 641 -4.00 11.91 17.37
CA SER A 641 -3.95 13.01 16.39
C SER A 641 -4.92 12.79 15.22
N ASN A 642 -5.55 13.88 14.75
CA ASN A 642 -6.51 13.92 13.64
C ASN A 642 -7.74 13.00 13.80
N ALA A 643 -8.04 12.49 15.00
CA ALA A 643 -9.07 11.45 15.20
C ALA A 643 -10.43 11.78 14.58
N PHE A 644 -10.83 13.05 14.50
CA PHE A 644 -12.07 13.56 13.91
C PHE A 644 -11.81 14.65 12.85
N ALA A 645 -10.60 14.69 12.28
CA ALA A 645 -10.27 15.64 11.21
C ALA A 645 -11.25 15.49 10.04
N ASP A 646 -11.54 16.57 9.31
CA ASP A 646 -12.45 16.59 8.17
C ASP A 646 -13.91 16.07 8.46
N CYS A 647 -14.31 15.96 9.72
CA CYS A 647 -15.68 15.72 10.13
C CYS A 647 -16.52 17.01 9.96
N VAL A 648 -16.67 17.48 8.71
CA VAL A 648 -17.20 18.81 8.39
C VAL A 648 -18.64 19.06 8.84
N SER A 649 -19.42 18.02 9.17
CA SER A 649 -20.79 18.13 9.71
C SER A 649 -20.87 18.05 11.23
N LEU A 650 -19.74 17.78 11.94
CA LEU A 650 -19.70 17.67 13.39
C LEU A 650 -20.08 19.01 14.03
N ARG A 651 -21.09 19.00 14.93
CA ARG A 651 -21.63 20.22 15.57
C ARG A 651 -21.23 20.36 17.03
N GLU A 652 -21.13 19.23 17.72
CA GLU A 652 -20.74 19.22 19.12
C GLU A 652 -19.85 18.03 19.46
N ILE A 653 -18.97 18.22 20.43
CA ILE A 653 -18.15 17.19 21.02
C ILE A 653 -18.03 17.41 22.54
N ALA A 654 -18.07 16.32 23.31
CA ALA A 654 -17.90 16.32 24.75
C ALA A 654 -16.72 15.43 25.14
N ILE A 655 -15.76 15.98 25.85
CA ILE A 655 -14.59 15.28 26.38
C ILE A 655 -14.91 14.75 27.78
N PRO A 656 -14.97 13.43 28.02
CA PRO A 656 -15.29 12.87 29.32
C PRO A 656 -14.15 13.02 30.33
N ALA A 657 -14.47 12.78 31.61
CA ALA A 657 -13.52 12.85 32.74
C ALA A 657 -12.32 11.90 32.60
N SER A 658 -12.49 10.79 31.86
CA SER A 658 -11.48 9.74 31.71
C SER A 658 -10.34 10.10 30.75
N VAL A 659 -10.52 11.08 29.86
CA VAL A 659 -9.51 11.44 28.85
C VAL A 659 -8.33 12.15 29.52
N THR A 660 -7.15 11.58 29.34
CA THR A 660 -5.89 12.10 29.92
C THR A 660 -4.89 12.55 28.86
N ASN A 661 -5.09 12.11 27.59
CA ASN A 661 -4.25 12.48 26.46
C ASN A 661 -5.10 12.83 25.25
N ILE A 662 -4.75 13.93 24.57
CA ILE A 662 -5.36 14.38 23.31
C ILE A 662 -4.20 14.74 22.38
N GLY A 663 -4.20 14.13 21.17
CA GLY A 663 -3.22 14.41 20.14
C GLY A 663 -3.47 15.75 19.42
N THR A 664 -2.56 16.10 18.54
CA THR A 664 -2.66 17.33 17.74
C THR A 664 -3.82 17.26 16.74
N SER A 665 -4.40 18.43 16.39
CA SER A 665 -5.35 18.58 15.28
C SER A 665 -6.60 17.66 15.33
N ILE A 666 -7.02 17.21 16.51
CA ILE A 666 -8.14 16.24 16.62
C ILE A 666 -9.43 16.71 15.98
N LEU A 667 -9.63 18.03 15.82
CA LEU A 667 -10.82 18.69 15.25
C LEU A 667 -10.46 19.51 14.00
N PHE A 668 -9.37 19.15 13.31
CA PHE A 668 -8.94 19.83 12.09
C PHE A 668 -10.08 19.89 11.07
N ASN A 669 -10.35 21.06 10.49
CA ASN A 669 -11.34 21.28 9.43
C ASN A 669 -12.82 20.89 9.81
N THR A 670 -13.20 20.95 11.09
CA THR A 670 -14.58 20.69 11.56
C THR A 670 -15.45 21.96 11.46
N LYS A 671 -15.70 22.43 10.26
CA LYS A 671 -16.33 23.74 9.94
C LYS A 671 -17.67 24.03 10.62
N SER A 672 -18.46 22.98 10.90
CA SER A 672 -19.79 23.09 11.50
C SER A 672 -19.77 23.08 13.02
N LEU A 673 -18.61 22.94 13.64
CA LEU A 673 -18.50 22.79 15.09
C LEU A 673 -18.95 24.07 15.81
N GLU A 674 -19.90 23.90 16.74
CA GLU A 674 -20.57 24.98 17.45
C GLU A 674 -20.35 24.93 18.96
N LYS A 675 -20.08 23.71 19.46
CA LYS A 675 -20.01 23.48 20.89
C LYS A 675 -18.95 22.44 21.26
N ILE A 676 -18.09 22.82 22.20
CA ILE A 676 -17.13 21.94 22.85
C ILE A 676 -17.40 21.99 24.34
N THR A 677 -17.43 20.81 25.00
CA THR A 677 -17.52 20.70 26.46
C THR A 677 -16.47 19.73 26.99
N VAL A 678 -16.00 19.96 28.20
CA VAL A 678 -15.09 19.07 28.94
C VAL A 678 -15.74 18.82 30.32
N ASP A 679 -15.80 17.53 30.71
CA ASP A 679 -16.36 17.17 32.04
C ASP A 679 -15.57 17.88 33.15
N GLU A 680 -16.26 18.45 34.13
CA GLU A 680 -15.64 19.22 35.22
C GLU A 680 -14.63 18.40 36.04
N LYS A 681 -14.81 17.07 36.09
CA LYS A 681 -13.93 16.13 36.80
C LYS A 681 -12.72 15.73 35.95
N ASN A 682 -12.59 16.17 34.71
CA ASN A 682 -11.39 15.89 33.92
C ASN A 682 -10.19 16.55 34.58
N GLU A 683 -9.12 15.80 34.89
CA GLU A 683 -7.92 16.29 35.55
C GLU A 683 -6.89 16.96 34.64
N CYS A 684 -6.99 16.72 33.33
CA CYS A 684 -6.01 17.17 32.34
C CYS A 684 -6.48 18.38 31.55
N PHE A 685 -7.77 18.42 31.25
CA PHE A 685 -8.36 19.43 30.35
C PHE A 685 -9.53 20.16 31.05
N TYR A 686 -9.87 21.34 30.56
CA TYR A 686 -11.05 22.08 30.95
C TYR A 686 -11.67 22.88 29.81
N CYS A 687 -12.95 23.18 29.97
CA CYS A 687 -13.70 24.14 29.19
C CYS A 687 -14.57 24.94 30.16
N GLY A 688 -14.32 26.23 30.34
CA GLY A 688 -15.14 27.10 31.14
C GLY A 688 -16.54 27.31 30.58
N GLU A 689 -17.49 27.82 31.39
CA GLU A 689 -18.82 28.16 30.90
C GLU A 689 -18.75 29.18 29.75
N GLY A 690 -19.31 28.83 28.59
CA GLY A 690 -19.30 29.69 27.40
C GLY A 690 -17.97 29.74 26.63
N VAL A 691 -16.94 29.03 27.09
CA VAL A 691 -15.59 29.04 26.46
C VAL A 691 -15.56 28.29 25.11
N ASN A 692 -16.19 27.11 25.02
CA ASN A 692 -16.25 26.29 23.81
C ASN A 692 -14.87 25.94 23.23
N ALA A 693 -13.92 25.53 24.06
CA ALA A 693 -12.56 25.12 23.67
C ALA A 693 -12.03 24.01 24.57
N ILE A 694 -11.06 23.26 24.10
CA ILE A 694 -10.29 22.32 24.93
C ILE A 694 -9.00 23.01 25.34
N ILE A 695 -8.79 23.15 26.64
CA ILE A 695 -7.61 23.83 27.20
C ILE A 695 -6.94 22.91 28.21
N THR A 696 -5.62 22.82 28.20
CA THR A 696 -4.81 22.03 29.13
C THR A 696 -4.80 22.67 30.52
N LYS A 697 -4.99 21.88 31.57
CA LYS A 697 -4.83 22.31 32.99
C LYS A 697 -3.39 22.25 33.49
N LYS A 698 -2.61 21.35 32.91
CA LYS A 698 -1.22 21.01 33.32
C LYS A 698 -0.40 20.57 32.09
N GLU A 699 0.92 20.50 32.27
CA GLU A 699 1.80 19.89 31.27
C GLU A 699 1.38 18.42 31.04
N ILE A 700 1.25 18.06 29.78
CA ILE A 700 0.89 16.71 29.33
C ILE A 700 2.05 16.22 28.45
N LYS A 701 2.63 15.08 28.83
CA LYS A 701 3.66 14.43 28.03
C LYS A 701 3.03 13.57 26.96
N GLY A 702 3.41 13.80 25.72
CA GLY A 702 3.01 12.99 24.59
C GLY A 702 3.52 11.54 24.74
N VAL A 703 2.75 10.59 24.25
CA VAL A 703 3.15 9.19 24.20
C VAL A 703 3.92 8.96 22.90
N VAL A 704 5.20 8.59 23.01
CA VAL A 704 6.03 8.22 21.86
C VAL A 704 5.93 6.71 21.68
N ASP A 705 5.28 6.25 20.61
CA ASP A 705 5.39 4.87 20.17
C ASP A 705 6.64 4.74 19.28
N GLU A 706 7.61 3.88 19.72
CA GLU A 706 8.88 3.69 19.00
C GLU A 706 8.69 3.10 17.56
N ASN A 707 7.50 2.64 17.21
CA ASN A 707 7.18 1.96 15.96
C ASN A 707 6.27 2.77 15.01
N GLU A 708 5.74 3.92 15.44
CA GLU A 708 4.83 4.74 14.64
C GLU A 708 5.46 6.06 14.18
N GLU A 709 5.11 6.49 12.97
CA GLU A 709 5.60 7.73 12.35
C GLU A 709 4.87 9.00 12.90
N HIS A 710 3.93 8.86 13.84
CA HIS A 710 3.13 9.93 14.41
C HIS A 710 3.45 10.11 15.90
N TYR A 711 3.80 11.34 16.27
CA TYR A 711 4.10 11.74 17.64
C TYR A 711 2.91 12.51 18.19
N ASN A 712 2.40 12.11 19.36
CA ASN A 712 1.61 13.02 20.18
C ASN A 712 2.61 13.99 20.82
N GLU A 713 2.47 15.26 20.53
CA GLU A 713 3.37 16.28 21.06
C GLU A 713 3.15 16.54 22.56
N ASP A 714 4.21 17.01 23.24
CA ASP A 714 4.12 17.52 24.59
C ASP A 714 3.28 18.81 24.60
N HIS A 715 2.26 18.91 25.43
CA HIS A 715 1.51 20.14 25.66
C HIS A 715 1.89 20.79 26.97
N ASP A 716 2.21 22.07 26.95
CA ASP A 716 2.37 22.89 28.15
C ASP A 716 1.02 23.09 28.89
N ALA A 717 1.08 23.63 30.08
CA ALA A 717 -0.15 24.02 30.79
C ALA A 717 -0.77 25.28 30.16
N TYR A 718 -2.10 25.36 30.17
CA TYR A 718 -2.90 26.48 29.66
C TYR A 718 -2.75 26.74 28.16
N VAL A 719 -2.59 25.66 27.38
CA VAL A 719 -2.63 25.68 25.90
C VAL A 719 -4.06 25.42 25.44
N LEU A 720 -4.58 26.26 24.54
CA LEU A 720 -5.81 26.05 23.82
C LEU A 720 -5.49 25.16 22.63
N ILE A 721 -5.87 23.87 22.71
CA ILE A 721 -5.51 22.85 21.70
C ILE A 721 -6.57 22.65 20.62
N ALA A 722 -7.82 22.97 20.90
CA ALA A 722 -8.90 22.87 19.92
C ALA A 722 -10.04 23.85 20.25
N ALA A 723 -10.64 24.41 19.21
CA ALA A 723 -11.65 25.45 19.29
C ALA A 723 -12.81 25.20 18.33
N CYS A 724 -13.86 26.01 18.42
CA CYS A 724 -14.96 26.08 17.46
C CYS A 724 -15.32 27.52 17.07
N LYS A 725 -16.30 27.71 16.20
CA LYS A 725 -16.70 29.07 15.76
C LYS A 725 -17.28 29.96 16.86
N ASN A 726 -17.69 29.39 17.98
CA ASN A 726 -18.28 30.12 19.13
C ASN A 726 -17.30 30.19 20.32
N THR A 727 -16.02 29.96 20.11
CA THR A 727 -15.01 29.99 21.19
C THR A 727 -14.79 31.40 21.71
N VAL A 728 -14.71 31.51 23.02
CA VAL A 728 -14.19 32.68 23.74
C VAL A 728 -12.89 32.29 24.43
N ILE A 729 -11.78 32.93 24.15
CA ILE A 729 -10.49 32.61 24.73
C ILE A 729 -10.41 33.23 26.14
N PRO A 730 -10.28 32.42 27.21
CA PRO A 730 -10.17 32.99 28.56
C PRO A 730 -8.77 33.50 28.88
N ASP A 731 -8.65 34.45 29.81
CA ASP A 731 -7.38 35.09 30.22
C ASP A 731 -6.33 34.11 30.79
N THR A 732 -6.75 32.90 31.14
CA THR A 732 -5.86 31.83 31.60
C THR A 732 -4.99 31.26 30.52
N VAL A 733 -5.40 31.37 29.21
CA VAL A 733 -4.67 30.82 28.10
C VAL A 733 -3.32 31.51 27.89
N LYS A 734 -2.27 30.70 27.71
CA LYS A 734 -0.90 31.14 27.47
C LYS A 734 -0.43 30.93 26.05
N LYS A 735 -1.00 29.93 25.36
CA LYS A 735 -0.66 29.58 23.97
C LYS A 735 -1.93 29.16 23.24
N ILE A 736 -2.03 29.53 21.98
CA ILE A 736 -2.97 28.96 21.01
C ILE A 736 -2.16 27.98 20.18
N ASP A 737 -2.61 26.73 20.15
CA ASP A 737 -1.88 25.64 19.50
C ASP A 737 -1.96 25.70 17.99
N ASP A 738 -1.13 24.91 17.33
CA ASP A 738 -1.11 24.78 15.89
C ASP A 738 -2.49 24.22 15.43
N PHE A 739 -3.06 24.78 14.35
CA PHE A 739 -4.37 24.42 13.79
C PHE A 739 -5.60 24.63 14.72
N ALA A 740 -5.49 25.26 15.87
CA ALA A 740 -6.54 25.30 16.89
C ALA A 740 -7.90 25.81 16.36
N PHE A 741 -7.95 26.76 15.42
CA PHE A 741 -9.14 27.32 14.74
C PHE A 741 -9.15 27.05 13.22
N TYR A 742 -8.43 26.06 12.76
CA TYR A 742 -8.28 25.78 11.32
C TYR A 742 -9.62 25.61 10.61
N GLN A 743 -9.81 26.41 9.51
CA GLN A 743 -11.06 26.38 8.71
C GLN A 743 -12.36 26.68 9.49
N MET A 744 -12.31 27.38 10.63
CA MET A 744 -13.50 27.83 11.33
C MET A 744 -14.18 28.96 10.55
N THR A 745 -14.78 28.62 9.41
CA THR A 745 -15.33 29.57 8.43
C THR A 745 -16.46 30.44 9.00
N GLY A 746 -17.08 30.03 10.11
CA GLY A 746 -18.13 30.77 10.81
C GLY A 746 -17.62 31.71 11.90
N LEU A 747 -16.32 31.70 12.23
CA LEU A 747 -15.71 32.59 13.22
C LEU A 747 -15.66 34.02 12.67
N SER A 748 -16.48 34.92 13.20
CA SER A 748 -16.58 36.31 12.70
C SER A 748 -15.78 37.32 13.52
N GLU A 749 -15.51 37.01 14.78
CA GLU A 749 -14.73 37.84 15.71
C GLU A 749 -14.07 36.97 16.77
N ILE A 750 -12.90 37.35 17.22
CA ILE A 750 -12.18 36.69 18.32
C ILE A 750 -11.31 37.75 19.03
N SER A 751 -11.24 37.68 20.36
CA SER A 751 -10.32 38.48 21.16
C SER A 751 -9.23 37.58 21.71
N ILE A 752 -7.96 37.96 21.49
CA ILE A 752 -6.80 37.27 22.07
C ILE A 752 -6.45 37.97 23.38
N PRO A 753 -6.50 37.31 24.57
CA PRO A 753 -6.22 37.93 25.85
C PRO A 753 -4.73 38.30 26.02
N SER A 754 -4.49 39.33 26.86
CA SER A 754 -3.16 39.77 27.31
C SER A 754 -2.43 38.76 28.19
N GLY A 755 -2.46 37.51 27.90
CA GLY A 755 -1.76 36.42 28.58
C GLY A 755 -1.16 35.47 27.61
N VAL A 756 -1.58 35.57 26.32
CA VAL A 756 -1.14 34.72 25.23
C VAL A 756 0.25 35.16 24.77
N THR A 757 1.19 34.24 24.76
CA THR A 757 2.59 34.48 24.34
C THR A 757 2.93 33.90 22.97
N ARG A 758 2.16 32.87 22.49
CA ARG A 758 2.33 32.25 21.17
C ARG A 758 0.97 32.02 20.52
N ILE A 759 0.92 32.30 19.21
CA ILE A 759 -0.10 31.85 18.27
C ILE A 759 0.56 30.81 17.37
N GLY A 760 -0.01 29.62 17.26
CA GLY A 760 0.56 28.46 16.57
C GLY A 760 0.55 28.58 15.04
N ASP A 761 1.17 27.59 14.39
CA ASP A 761 1.20 27.47 12.93
C ASP A 761 -0.24 27.18 12.44
N GLU A 762 -0.67 27.89 11.39
CA GLU A 762 -2.02 27.75 10.80
C GLU A 762 -3.19 27.87 11.81
N ALA A 763 -2.96 28.47 12.97
CA ALA A 763 -3.93 28.52 14.06
C ALA A 763 -5.30 29.11 13.65
N PHE A 764 -5.36 30.12 12.79
CA PHE A 764 -6.59 30.72 12.24
C PHE A 764 -6.68 30.57 10.71
N TYR A 765 -5.96 29.62 10.13
CA TYR A 765 -5.99 29.42 8.67
C TYR A 765 -7.42 29.18 8.16
N GLY A 766 -7.82 29.92 7.12
CA GLY A 766 -9.12 29.73 6.50
C GLY A 766 -10.31 30.19 7.35
N CYS A 767 -10.13 31.00 8.39
CA CYS A 767 -11.23 31.67 9.11
C CYS A 767 -11.85 32.76 8.24
N THR A 768 -12.58 32.34 7.21
CA THR A 768 -13.05 33.21 6.10
C THR A 768 -14.05 34.29 6.50
N SER A 769 -14.65 34.25 7.70
CA SER A 769 -15.57 35.26 8.21
C SER A 769 -14.91 36.23 9.21
N LEU A 770 -13.68 35.97 9.66
CA LEU A 770 -12.96 36.82 10.64
C LEU A 770 -12.66 38.19 10.05
N LYS A 771 -13.13 39.27 10.72
CA LYS A 771 -13.06 40.62 10.21
C LYS A 771 -11.93 41.44 10.76
N ASN A 772 -11.58 41.26 12.01
CA ASN A 772 -10.53 41.99 12.69
C ASN A 772 -9.78 41.06 13.64
N ILE A 773 -8.50 41.41 13.88
CA ILE A 773 -7.66 40.76 14.86
C ILE A 773 -6.72 41.78 15.51
N ASN A 774 -6.61 41.78 16.82
CA ASN A 774 -5.64 42.53 17.58
C ASN A 774 -4.64 41.60 18.26
N ILE A 775 -3.35 41.87 18.09
CA ILE A 775 -2.26 41.09 18.71
C ILE A 775 -1.86 41.83 20.01
N PRO A 776 -2.07 41.17 21.20
CA PRO A 776 -1.74 41.82 22.47
C PRO A 776 -0.24 41.98 22.72
N ASP A 777 0.10 42.78 23.72
CA ASP A 777 1.47 43.13 24.16
C ASP A 777 2.35 41.91 24.45
N THR A 778 1.76 40.83 24.95
CA THR A 778 2.45 39.64 25.42
C THR A 778 2.81 38.61 24.30
N VAL A 779 2.24 38.75 23.09
CA VAL A 779 2.53 37.83 21.99
C VAL A 779 3.95 38.08 21.47
N SER A 780 4.78 37.05 21.64
CA SER A 780 6.19 37.08 21.19
C SER A 780 6.44 36.24 19.94
N LYS A 781 5.49 35.37 19.53
CA LYS A 781 5.62 34.45 18.40
C LYS A 781 4.27 34.18 17.72
N ILE A 782 4.23 34.37 16.40
CA ILE A 782 3.06 34.06 15.55
C ILE A 782 3.54 33.05 14.49
N GLY A 783 2.95 31.88 14.46
CA GLY A 783 3.33 30.74 13.61
C GLY A 783 3.12 30.99 12.12
N VAL A 784 3.69 30.12 11.30
CA VAL A 784 3.59 30.21 9.82
C VAL A 784 2.11 30.04 9.40
N ASN A 785 1.66 30.83 8.41
CA ASN A 785 0.27 30.78 7.90
C ASN A 785 -0.82 31.02 8.94
N ALA A 786 -0.50 31.56 10.12
CA ALA A 786 -1.48 31.71 11.22
C ALA A 786 -2.80 32.36 10.78
N PHE A 787 -2.77 33.34 9.86
CA PHE A 787 -3.95 34.06 9.36
C PHE A 787 -4.17 33.90 7.85
N ALA A 788 -3.49 32.92 7.20
CA ALA A 788 -3.67 32.69 5.77
C ALA A 788 -5.13 32.34 5.42
N GLY A 789 -5.62 32.82 4.29
CA GLY A 789 -6.99 32.54 3.86
C GLY A 789 -8.11 33.23 4.69
N CYS A 790 -7.79 34.15 5.59
CA CYS A 790 -8.77 34.95 6.33
C CYS A 790 -9.39 36.04 5.43
N ASN A 791 -10.21 35.61 4.48
CA ASN A 791 -10.66 36.44 3.36
C ASN A 791 -11.57 37.63 3.73
N ALA A 792 -12.23 37.60 4.91
CA ALA A 792 -13.00 38.72 5.41
C ALA A 792 -12.17 39.76 6.15
N LEU A 793 -10.92 39.45 6.51
CA LEU A 793 -10.10 40.28 7.39
C LEU A 793 -9.84 41.67 6.78
N GLU A 794 -10.20 42.68 7.52
CA GLU A 794 -10.13 44.10 7.12
C GLU A 794 -9.19 44.91 8.05
N GLU A 795 -9.04 44.46 9.27
CA GLU A 795 -8.27 45.17 10.28
C GLU A 795 -7.32 44.20 11.02
N MET A 796 -6.04 44.53 11.02
CA MET A 796 -4.99 43.86 11.77
C MET A 796 -4.22 44.91 12.55
N THR A 797 -4.29 44.77 13.88
CA THR A 797 -3.63 45.71 14.80
C THR A 797 -2.72 44.97 15.78
N VAL A 798 -1.74 45.67 16.31
CA VAL A 798 -0.82 45.21 17.35
C VAL A 798 -0.82 46.23 18.47
N ASP A 799 -0.87 45.77 19.72
CA ASP A 799 -0.78 46.63 20.90
C ASP A 799 0.54 47.42 20.91
N GLU A 800 0.47 48.69 21.23
CA GLU A 800 1.64 49.60 21.18
C GLU A 800 2.79 49.14 22.11
N GLU A 801 2.46 48.48 23.25
CA GLU A 801 3.40 47.93 24.21
C GLU A 801 4.04 46.60 23.78
N ASN A 802 3.60 45.99 22.70
CA ASN A 802 4.18 44.73 22.21
C ASN A 802 5.65 44.92 21.83
N GLU A 803 6.54 44.11 22.38
CA GLU A 803 7.99 44.20 22.15
C GLU A 803 8.49 43.54 20.85
N TYR A 804 7.68 42.71 20.21
CA TYR A 804 8.09 41.84 19.08
C TYR A 804 7.49 42.30 17.76
N TYR A 805 6.26 42.80 17.79
CA TYR A 805 5.51 43.24 16.62
C TYR A 805 4.96 44.66 16.77
N TYR A 806 4.58 45.28 15.68
CA TYR A 806 3.87 46.56 15.63
C TYR A 806 2.96 46.61 14.41
N SER A 807 1.99 47.53 14.44
CA SER A 807 1.22 47.97 13.28
C SER A 807 1.28 49.50 13.23
N GLU A 808 1.40 50.08 12.04
CA GLU A 808 1.24 51.53 11.86
C GLU A 808 -0.25 51.85 11.67
N GLU A 809 -0.65 53.10 12.08
CA GLU A 809 -2.04 53.53 11.94
C GLU A 809 -2.51 53.40 10.47
N GLY A 810 -3.59 52.66 10.26
CA GLY A 810 -4.17 52.39 8.92
C GLY A 810 -3.37 51.45 8.03
N SER A 811 -2.28 50.82 8.52
CA SER A 811 -1.50 49.84 7.72
C SER A 811 -2.24 48.50 7.59
N ASN A 812 -3.03 48.11 8.57
CA ASN A 812 -3.70 46.78 8.66
C ASN A 812 -2.75 45.62 8.36
N ALA A 813 -1.58 45.68 9.03
CA ALA A 813 -0.50 44.70 8.87
C ALA A 813 0.21 44.44 10.20
N ILE A 814 0.71 43.20 10.37
CA ILE A 814 1.58 42.80 11.48
C ILE A 814 3.03 42.87 10.96
N ILE A 815 3.86 43.66 11.62
CA ILE A 815 5.25 43.94 11.21
C ILE A 815 6.17 43.57 12.38
N ALA A 816 7.26 42.84 12.11
CA ALA A 816 8.25 42.49 13.11
C ALA A 816 9.09 43.71 13.57
N LYS A 817 9.24 43.93 14.91
CA LYS A 817 10.13 44.95 15.47
C LYS A 817 11.58 44.48 15.53
N LYS A 818 11.83 43.19 15.64
CA LYS A 818 13.15 42.55 15.78
C LYS A 818 13.22 41.18 15.11
N GLU A 819 14.42 40.61 14.99
CA GLU A 819 14.62 39.26 14.51
C GLU A 819 13.86 38.25 15.44
N ILE A 820 13.00 37.42 14.85
CA ILE A 820 12.23 36.38 15.54
C ILE A 820 12.56 35.03 14.93
N LYS A 821 13.14 34.15 15.75
CA LYS A 821 13.55 32.80 15.32
C LYS A 821 12.41 31.78 15.50
N PHE A 822 12.21 30.95 14.50
CA PHE A 822 11.21 29.92 14.51
C PHE A 822 11.85 28.53 14.67
N ASP A 823 11.32 27.75 15.64
CA ASP A 823 11.50 26.30 15.70
C ASP A 823 10.23 25.66 15.13
N SER A 824 10.10 25.63 13.80
CA SER A 824 8.96 24.98 13.14
C SER A 824 9.16 23.46 13.14
N ILE A 825 8.09 22.72 13.46
CA ILE A 825 8.02 21.25 13.33
C ILE A 825 8.03 20.81 11.86
N TYR A 826 7.64 21.70 10.95
CA TYR A 826 7.74 21.46 9.51
C TYR A 826 9.17 21.73 9.04
N ASP A 827 9.77 20.75 8.35
CA ASP A 827 11.11 20.79 7.70
C ASP A 827 11.15 21.81 6.53
N PHE A 828 10.33 22.87 6.64
CA PHE A 828 10.41 24.05 5.81
C PHE A 828 11.65 24.84 6.25
N GLU A 829 12.41 25.36 5.30
CA GLU A 829 13.58 26.21 5.55
C GLU A 829 13.23 27.21 6.66
N GLN A 830 13.98 27.22 7.76
CA GLN A 830 13.79 28.13 8.90
C GLN A 830 13.60 29.55 8.37
N ILE A 831 12.38 30.08 8.53
CA ILE A 831 12.04 31.42 8.05
C ILE A 831 11.99 32.31 9.28
N ASP A 832 13.18 32.79 9.68
CA ASP A 832 13.28 33.78 10.72
C ASP A 832 12.73 35.12 10.20
N ASN A 833 11.89 35.80 10.97
CA ASN A 833 11.47 37.15 10.61
C ASN A 833 12.60 38.16 10.85
N GLU A 834 12.77 39.07 9.92
CA GLU A 834 13.74 40.15 10.00
C GLU A 834 13.09 41.42 10.62
N PRO A 835 13.87 42.33 11.24
CA PRO A 835 13.34 43.63 11.68
C PRO A 835 12.69 44.40 10.52
N HIS A 836 11.51 44.99 10.76
CA HIS A 836 10.69 45.69 9.76
C HIS A 836 10.18 44.83 8.60
N GLU A 837 10.10 43.50 8.80
CA GLU A 837 9.44 42.60 7.88
C GLU A 837 7.94 42.60 8.12
N LEU A 838 7.14 42.77 7.05
CA LEU A 838 5.70 42.58 7.06
C LEU A 838 5.43 41.06 7.12
N VAL A 839 4.99 40.59 8.29
CA VAL A 839 4.77 39.17 8.57
C VAL A 839 3.40 38.71 8.08
N TYR A 840 2.37 39.53 8.35
CA TYR A 840 0.99 39.25 7.90
C TYR A 840 0.31 40.49 7.40
N GLY A 841 -0.42 40.36 6.31
CA GLY A 841 -1.31 41.38 5.76
C GLY A 841 -2.72 40.81 5.51
N CYS A 842 -3.66 41.74 5.26
CA CYS A 842 -5.04 41.45 4.92
C CYS A 842 -5.45 42.15 3.62
N LYS A 843 -6.74 42.01 3.21
CA LYS A 843 -7.25 42.58 1.95
C LYS A 843 -7.17 44.14 1.89
N THR A 844 -7.10 44.83 3.02
CA THR A 844 -7.05 46.28 3.15
C THR A 844 -5.65 46.83 3.45
N THR A 845 -4.63 45.95 3.53
CA THR A 845 -3.25 46.34 3.89
C THR A 845 -2.71 47.43 2.99
N VAL A 846 -2.16 48.47 3.64
CA VAL A 846 -1.31 49.49 3.04
C VAL A 846 0.09 49.30 3.58
N ILE A 847 1.06 49.02 2.70
CA ILE A 847 2.44 48.76 3.10
C ILE A 847 3.10 50.09 3.52
N PRO A 848 3.48 50.25 4.83
CA PRO A 848 4.12 51.48 5.30
C PRO A 848 5.53 51.66 4.77
N ALA A 849 6.03 52.92 4.84
CA ALA A 849 7.39 53.25 4.43
C ALA A 849 8.48 52.63 5.33
N SER A 850 8.12 52.21 6.55
CA SER A 850 9.03 51.56 7.51
C SER A 850 9.35 50.12 7.12
N VAL A 851 8.50 49.47 6.29
CA VAL A 851 8.67 48.09 5.87
C VAL A 851 9.85 47.97 4.92
N THR A 852 10.75 47.04 5.22
CA THR A 852 11.93 46.72 4.41
C THR A 852 11.73 45.46 3.58
N LYS A 853 10.88 44.54 4.03
CA LYS A 853 10.64 43.22 3.39
C LYS A 853 9.18 42.80 3.57
N ILE A 854 8.58 42.22 2.55
CA ILE A 854 7.36 41.45 2.65
C ILE A 854 7.76 39.98 2.84
N GLY A 855 7.34 39.39 3.96
CA GLY A 855 7.78 38.09 4.42
C GLY A 855 7.18 36.91 3.61
N TYR A 856 7.69 35.76 3.91
CA TYR A 856 7.24 34.47 3.36
C TYR A 856 5.76 34.24 3.67
N MET A 857 4.97 33.98 2.65
CA MET A 857 3.51 33.74 2.76
C MET A 857 2.70 34.85 3.48
N ALA A 858 3.21 36.08 3.53
CA ALA A 858 2.59 37.20 4.25
C ALA A 858 1.13 37.51 3.83
N PHE A 859 0.75 37.19 2.59
CA PHE A 859 -0.60 37.32 2.04
C PHE A 859 -1.16 35.97 1.51
N ASN A 860 -0.67 34.85 2.02
CA ASN A 860 -1.03 33.52 1.54
C ASN A 860 -2.56 33.30 1.50
N ASN A 861 -3.04 32.76 0.38
CA ASN A 861 -4.44 32.29 0.19
C ASN A 861 -5.50 33.41 0.38
N LEU A 862 -5.15 34.71 0.14
CA LEU A 862 -6.10 35.82 0.21
C LEU A 862 -6.78 36.05 -1.14
N SER A 863 -7.83 35.29 -1.43
CA SER A 863 -8.62 35.43 -2.67
C SER A 863 -9.37 36.77 -2.79
N THR A 864 -9.50 37.53 -1.71
CA THR A 864 -10.15 38.85 -1.69
C THR A 864 -9.17 39.99 -1.90
N LEU A 865 -7.87 39.77 -1.88
CA LEU A 865 -6.85 40.76 -2.21
C LEU A 865 -6.79 40.97 -3.73
N THR A 866 -7.25 42.14 -4.20
CA THR A 866 -7.31 42.44 -5.66
C THR A 866 -6.25 43.41 -6.13
N LYS A 867 -5.72 44.22 -5.22
CA LYS A 867 -4.72 45.24 -5.52
C LYS A 867 -3.77 45.40 -4.33
N ILE A 868 -2.49 45.72 -4.64
CA ILE A 868 -1.50 46.11 -3.65
C ILE A 868 -0.47 47.09 -4.27
N ASN A 869 -0.01 48.02 -3.45
CA ASN A 869 1.07 48.93 -3.85
C ASN A 869 2.33 48.63 -3.04
N ILE A 870 3.40 48.24 -3.70
CA ILE A 870 4.67 47.88 -3.08
C ILE A 870 5.65 49.04 -3.22
N PRO A 871 6.14 49.67 -2.12
CA PRO A 871 7.15 50.71 -2.19
C PRO A 871 8.45 50.22 -2.88
N ASP A 872 9.11 51.09 -3.63
CA ASP A 872 10.22 50.74 -4.54
C ASP A 872 11.41 50.01 -3.85
N ALA A 873 11.65 50.33 -2.57
CA ALA A 873 12.77 49.81 -1.78
C ALA A 873 12.44 48.45 -1.05
N VAL A 874 11.18 48.04 -1.04
CA VAL A 874 10.74 46.85 -0.30
C VAL A 874 11.16 45.58 -1.03
N GLN A 875 11.81 44.69 -0.30
CA GLN A 875 12.09 43.34 -0.77
C GLN A 875 10.83 42.48 -0.68
N VAL A 876 10.63 41.54 -1.60
CA VAL A 876 9.47 40.65 -1.65
C VAL A 876 9.95 39.20 -1.69
N ASP A 877 9.54 38.42 -0.71
CA ASP A 877 9.81 36.97 -0.69
C ASP A 877 9.08 36.25 -1.84
N LYS A 878 9.66 35.16 -2.36
CA LYS A 878 9.14 34.43 -3.53
C LYS A 878 7.71 33.95 -3.37
N ASN A 879 7.25 33.67 -2.14
CA ASN A 879 5.93 33.10 -1.83
C ASN A 879 5.03 34.09 -1.07
N SER A 880 5.38 35.39 -0.99
CA SER A 880 4.59 36.37 -0.23
C SER A 880 3.12 36.43 -0.66
N PHE A 881 2.82 36.22 -1.94
CA PHE A 881 1.47 36.25 -2.53
C PHE A 881 1.01 34.87 -3.04
N TRP A 882 1.45 33.81 -2.40
CA TRP A 882 1.06 32.44 -2.79
C TRP A 882 -0.48 32.31 -2.78
N ASN A 883 -1.03 31.73 -3.85
CA ASN A 883 -2.47 31.48 -4.01
C ASN A 883 -3.37 32.72 -3.85
N CYS A 884 -2.88 33.94 -4.23
CA CYS A 884 -3.66 35.17 -4.35
C CYS A 884 -4.29 35.28 -5.74
N GLU A 885 -5.21 34.38 -6.08
CA GLU A 885 -5.77 34.20 -7.45
C GLU A 885 -6.37 35.48 -8.06
N ASN A 886 -6.95 36.36 -7.23
CA ASN A 886 -7.62 37.61 -7.69
C ASN A 886 -6.74 38.85 -7.59
N LEU A 887 -5.44 38.74 -7.25
CA LEU A 887 -4.51 39.85 -7.20
C LEU A 887 -4.07 40.24 -8.61
N THR A 888 -4.84 41.16 -9.22
CA THR A 888 -4.68 41.58 -10.62
C THR A 888 -4.12 43.02 -10.77
N SER A 889 -3.74 43.68 -9.67
CA SER A 889 -3.17 45.02 -9.70
C SER A 889 -2.05 45.16 -8.67
N ILE A 890 -0.82 44.80 -9.05
CA ILE A 890 0.37 44.97 -8.21
C ILE A 890 1.16 46.16 -8.77
N THR A 891 1.24 47.26 -8.00
CA THR A 891 2.00 48.45 -8.41
C THR A 891 3.40 48.38 -7.79
N TRP A 892 4.43 48.39 -8.60
CA TRP A 892 5.84 48.42 -8.15
C TRP A 892 6.67 49.24 -9.12
N LYS A 893 7.48 50.14 -8.60
CA LYS A 893 8.32 51.08 -9.39
C LYS A 893 7.54 51.78 -10.51
N GLY A 894 6.35 52.26 -10.18
CA GLY A 894 5.47 52.96 -11.12
C GLY A 894 4.81 52.08 -12.20
N THR A 895 5.10 50.79 -12.22
CA THR A 895 4.51 49.82 -13.17
C THR A 895 3.41 49.00 -12.49
N VAL A 896 2.29 48.72 -13.20
CA VAL A 896 1.18 47.91 -12.72
C VAL A 896 1.21 46.56 -13.40
N TYR A 897 1.40 45.51 -12.62
CA TYR A 897 1.38 44.12 -13.05
C TYR A 897 0.00 43.51 -12.85
N LYS A 898 -0.47 42.71 -13.83
CA LYS A 898 -1.83 42.19 -13.90
C LYS A 898 -1.98 40.76 -13.31
N SER A 899 -0.89 40.20 -12.82
CA SER A 899 -0.87 38.94 -12.10
C SER A 899 0.37 38.84 -11.21
N VAL A 900 0.30 37.92 -10.22
CA VAL A 900 1.42 37.59 -9.32
C VAL A 900 2.61 37.06 -10.14
N SER A 901 2.36 36.18 -11.10
CA SER A 901 3.40 35.63 -11.98
C SER A 901 4.08 36.70 -12.83
N ALA A 902 3.32 37.66 -13.40
CA ALA A 902 3.90 38.76 -14.17
C ALA A 902 4.75 39.68 -13.30
N PHE A 903 4.36 39.93 -12.05
CA PHE A 903 5.13 40.69 -11.08
C PHE A 903 6.46 39.98 -10.74
N TYR A 904 6.42 38.68 -10.33
CA TYR A 904 7.65 37.98 -9.97
C TYR A 904 8.62 37.81 -11.12
N LYS A 905 8.15 37.56 -12.35
CA LYS A 905 8.99 37.53 -13.55
C LYS A 905 9.75 38.87 -13.79
N ALA A 906 9.15 40.01 -13.43
CA ALA A 906 9.78 41.33 -13.52
C ALA A 906 10.67 41.63 -12.31
N TYR A 907 10.27 41.16 -11.12
CA TYR A 907 10.96 41.40 -9.85
C TYR A 907 12.29 40.64 -9.76
N ASN A 908 12.30 39.34 -10.14
CA ASN A 908 13.49 38.49 -10.16
C ASN A 908 13.54 37.56 -11.38
N PRO A 909 14.05 38.02 -12.53
CA PRO A 909 14.00 37.29 -13.81
C PRO A 909 14.75 35.95 -13.84
N GLY A 910 15.51 35.58 -12.82
CA GLY A 910 16.31 34.34 -12.77
C GLY A 910 15.81 33.28 -11.80
N MET A 911 14.67 33.50 -11.14
CA MET A 911 14.20 32.65 -10.04
C MET A 911 13.06 31.66 -10.40
N TYR A 912 12.48 31.80 -11.59
CA TYR A 912 11.35 30.96 -12.02
C TYR A 912 11.67 30.26 -13.34
N ASP A 913 11.89 28.97 -13.31
CA ASP A 913 11.69 28.08 -14.47
C ASP A 913 10.17 27.95 -14.69
N ASP A 914 9.73 27.92 -15.97
CA ASP A 914 8.32 28.01 -16.37
C ASP A 914 7.39 26.89 -15.84
N ASP A 915 7.90 25.95 -15.05
CA ASP A 915 7.17 24.78 -14.53
C ASP A 915 6.68 24.92 -13.07
N ASP A 916 6.99 26.03 -12.36
CA ASP A 916 6.69 26.21 -10.93
C ASP A 916 5.49 27.15 -10.65
N VAL A 917 4.74 27.57 -11.66
CA VAL A 917 3.62 28.54 -11.50
C VAL A 917 2.37 28.06 -12.22
N GLU A 918 1.77 26.94 -11.79
CA GLU A 918 0.35 26.62 -12.01
C GLU A 918 -0.30 26.17 -10.71
#